data_a48b35997ed0fb6d030b0dc0f02e20be
#
_entry.id   a48b35997ed0fb6d030b0dc0f02e20be
#
_cell.length_a   1.000
_cell.length_b   1.000
_cell.length_c   1.000
_cell.angle_alpha   90.00
_cell.angle_beta   90.00
_cell.angle_gamma   90.00
#
_symmetry.space_group_name_H-M   'P 1'
#
loop_
_entity.id
_entity.type
_entity.pdbx_description
1 polymer ?
#
loop_
_entity_poly.entity_id
_entity_poly.type
_entity_poly.pdbx_seq_one_letter_code
_entity_poly.pdbx_strand_id
1 'polypeptide(L)'
;MTLLLFLLALLGAALACAYFKTSVLVWTIATAVVLIGFSIAGQPGWISLTLAWLAFVAVALPLNHLPWRRQFITAPILKVFATMTPQISETERVALEAGTVGFEGELFSGRPRWSRFIKKPLHELSVEEQAFLDGPVEELCDMINEWEISHYRAGLSDQVWDHLRKSGFLGMIIPKAYGGLGFSAVAHRAVLEKVAGLSSTVGSVVAVPNSLGPAELLLHYGTEEQKKHYLPRLADGREIPCFGLTSTTAGSDATSIADYGVVCKQKYKGKQTLGIKLNFEKRYITLAPVATVVGLAFRLYDPDGLIGDKEDIGITLALLPADTPGMEIGRRHFPLNNPFPNGPIIGKDVFIPLDYLLGGTEYAGQGWRMLIESLSVGRAISLPSSATGGSKSAALATGAYARIRKQFNMPIGRFEGVEEALARIAGYTYAMSALSRQTASAVDDGEKPSVPGAIAKYHATELSREIIKDAMDVHGGKGIILGPKNYLGRAWQGAPIWITVEGANILTRSMMIFGQGAIRCHPYVLKELEALQIEDERERLVEFDRLLFAHIGHSISCAVRSFILGLSFARFAAVPGDRRTRKYYRKLTRYSAAFAFLADIAMLTYGGKLKQKEKISGRLGDILSQLYICSAMLRRFEHDARPAADQPILAWAFHDAVYKIQHAARGVIDNYPLSWVRPFLRLIIFPLGRVERAPNDRLGHKVAALLLSPSETRDRLTRGIYLSDRSGYPIGVMEKLLPDVIAAEPLERKLLKAQRNGQIKGHTFEEQLDQALDQELINERERDFLLDVRRRTLDIISVDDFELEEIQAGLSATGDKIRGQRKKAA
;
A
#
# COMPACT_ATOMS: atom_id res chain seq x y z
N MET A 1 -22.84 46.98 25.14
CA MET A 1 -22.05 47.03 23.92
C MET A 1 -20.57 46.73 24.21
N THR A 2 -19.94 47.43 25.15
CA THR A 2 -18.51 47.29 25.53
C THR A 2 -18.10 45.89 26.01
N LEU A 3 -18.90 45.26 26.87
CA LEU A 3 -18.64 43.89 27.33
C LEU A 3 -18.67 42.87 26.17
N LEU A 4 -19.61 43.01 25.23
CA LEU A 4 -19.70 42.14 24.06
C LEU A 4 -18.48 42.30 23.16
N LEU A 5 -18.02 43.55 22.92
CA LEU A 5 -16.82 43.83 22.14
C LEU A 5 -15.56 43.29 22.82
N PHE A 6 -15.46 43.38 24.14
CA PHE A 6 -14.37 42.75 24.90
C PHE A 6 -14.37 41.23 24.76
N LEU A 7 -15.50 40.57 24.93
CA LEU A 7 -15.63 39.10 24.77
C LEU A 7 -15.28 38.67 23.34
N LEU A 8 -15.72 39.42 22.33
CA LEU A 8 -15.37 39.15 20.94
C LEU A 8 -13.89 39.36 20.67
N ALA A 9 -13.26 40.39 21.22
CA ALA A 9 -11.83 40.63 21.10
C ALA A 9 -11.02 39.54 21.80
N LEU A 10 -11.44 39.12 23.00
CA LEU A 10 -10.79 37.99 23.71
C LEU A 10 -10.91 36.69 22.94
N LEU A 11 -12.10 36.39 22.42
CA LEU A 11 -12.33 35.22 21.57
C LEU A 11 -11.47 35.28 20.29
N GLY A 12 -11.42 36.44 19.63
CA GLY A 12 -10.59 36.64 18.43
C GLY A 12 -9.10 36.43 18.69
N ALA A 13 -8.59 37.00 19.82
CA ALA A 13 -7.20 36.80 20.24
C ALA A 13 -6.91 35.34 20.56
N ALA A 14 -7.80 34.66 21.29
CA ALA A 14 -7.67 33.26 21.60
C ALA A 14 -7.68 32.38 20.35
N LEU A 15 -8.60 32.62 19.42
CA LEU A 15 -8.65 31.88 18.13
C LEU A 15 -7.41 32.13 17.28
N ALA A 16 -6.90 33.36 17.26
CA ALA A 16 -5.66 33.68 16.53
C ALA A 16 -4.45 32.97 17.15
N CYS A 17 -4.27 33.08 18.47
CA CYS A 17 -3.18 32.41 19.18
C CYS A 17 -3.24 30.88 18.98
N ALA A 18 -4.42 30.27 19.06
CA ALA A 18 -4.63 28.86 18.80
C ALA A 18 -4.34 28.48 17.33
N TYR A 19 -4.87 29.24 16.37
CA TYR A 19 -4.68 28.94 14.93
C TYR A 19 -3.20 28.96 14.54
N PHE A 20 -2.43 29.93 15.07
CA PHE A 20 -1.00 30.04 14.78
C PHE A 20 -0.11 29.19 15.70
N LYS A 21 -0.68 28.49 16.70
CA LYS A 21 0.05 27.69 17.68
C LYS A 21 1.13 28.53 18.40
N THR A 22 0.75 29.63 18.97
CA THR A 22 1.69 30.51 19.69
C THR A 22 2.05 29.94 21.07
N SER A 23 3.14 30.46 21.68
CA SER A 23 3.56 30.04 23.02
C SER A 23 2.60 30.56 24.11
N VAL A 24 2.65 29.96 25.29
CA VAL A 24 1.86 30.40 26.47
C VAL A 24 2.09 31.88 26.79
N LEU A 25 3.33 32.35 26.64
CA LEU A 25 3.67 33.77 26.85
C LEU A 25 2.92 34.69 25.88
N VAL A 26 2.84 34.33 24.59
CA VAL A 26 2.09 35.11 23.57
C VAL A 26 0.59 35.13 23.90
N TRP A 27 0.01 34.00 24.35
CA TRP A 27 -1.36 33.97 24.84
C TRP A 27 -1.57 34.94 26.01
N THR A 28 -0.64 34.94 26.96
CA THR A 28 -0.67 35.83 28.12
C THR A 28 -0.61 37.31 27.70
N ILE A 29 0.32 37.64 26.83
CA ILE A 29 0.48 39.02 26.31
C ILE A 29 -0.77 39.46 25.53
N ALA A 30 -1.29 38.62 24.64
CA ALA A 30 -2.47 38.93 23.85
C ALA A 30 -3.71 39.15 24.74
N THR A 31 -3.91 38.31 25.75
CA THR A 31 -4.99 38.46 26.72
C THR A 31 -4.81 39.73 27.55
N ALA A 32 -3.60 40.06 28.03
CA ALA A 32 -3.29 41.27 28.75
C ALA A 32 -3.57 42.53 27.90
N VAL A 33 -3.18 42.54 26.63
CA VAL A 33 -3.45 43.68 25.73
C VAL A 33 -4.97 43.90 25.56
N VAL A 34 -5.73 42.84 25.36
CA VAL A 34 -7.20 42.92 25.26
C VAL A 34 -7.82 43.44 26.57
N LEU A 35 -7.31 42.96 27.72
CA LEU A 35 -7.78 43.37 29.03
C LEU A 35 -7.43 44.84 29.34
N ILE A 36 -6.22 45.31 28.97
CA ILE A 36 -5.81 46.72 29.06
C ILE A 36 -6.74 47.59 28.20
N GLY A 37 -6.97 47.22 26.94
CA GLY A 37 -7.88 47.93 26.05
C GLY A 37 -9.30 48.04 26.63
N PHE A 38 -9.81 46.93 27.25
CA PHE A 38 -11.09 46.96 27.94
C PHE A 38 -11.09 47.89 29.19
N SER A 39 -10.01 47.92 29.96
CA SER A 39 -9.85 48.76 31.14
C SER A 39 -9.90 50.26 30.78
N ILE A 40 -9.31 50.65 29.62
CA ILE A 40 -9.24 52.04 29.16
C ILE A 40 -10.53 52.47 28.43
N ALA A 41 -10.96 51.69 27.45
CA ALA A 41 -12.06 52.07 26.56
C ALA A 41 -13.44 51.64 27.07
N GLY A 42 -13.50 50.58 27.87
CA GLY A 42 -14.76 49.94 28.35
C GLY A 42 -15.36 50.63 29.59
N GLN A 43 -14.58 51.40 30.35
CA GLN A 43 -14.96 52.03 31.63
C GLN A 43 -15.76 51.03 32.52
N PRO A 44 -15.28 49.80 32.76
CA PRO A 44 -15.98 48.86 33.62
C PRO A 44 -15.99 49.33 35.07
N GLY A 45 -16.99 48.94 35.84
CA GLY A 45 -17.02 49.18 37.27
C GLY A 45 -15.78 48.58 37.95
N TRP A 46 -15.23 49.25 38.98
CA TRP A 46 -13.98 48.86 39.65
C TRP A 46 -13.98 47.39 40.13
N ILE A 47 -15.13 46.86 40.60
CA ILE A 47 -15.27 45.47 41.04
C ILE A 47 -15.08 44.49 39.87
N SER A 48 -15.74 44.70 38.74
CA SER A 48 -15.61 43.85 37.54
C SER A 48 -14.22 43.89 36.94
N LEU A 49 -13.56 45.03 36.96
CA LEU A 49 -12.19 45.20 36.51
C LEU A 49 -11.19 44.43 37.40
N THR A 50 -11.32 44.61 38.74
CA THR A 50 -10.51 43.88 39.72
C THR A 50 -10.67 42.37 39.56
N LEU A 51 -11.91 41.87 39.45
CA LEU A 51 -12.15 40.45 39.24
C LEU A 51 -11.55 39.93 37.92
N ALA A 52 -11.65 40.70 36.83
CA ALA A 52 -11.05 40.31 35.56
C ALA A 52 -9.52 40.21 35.62
N TRP A 53 -8.85 41.19 36.27
CA TRP A 53 -7.41 41.14 36.47
C TRP A 53 -6.97 40.06 37.44
N LEU A 54 -7.71 39.80 38.52
CA LEU A 54 -7.42 38.68 39.44
C LEU A 54 -7.54 37.35 38.73
N ALA A 55 -8.61 37.15 37.95
CA ALA A 55 -8.79 35.92 37.15
C ALA A 55 -7.66 35.74 36.11
N PHE A 56 -7.26 36.83 35.45
CA PHE A 56 -6.12 36.80 34.52
C PHE A 56 -4.82 36.39 35.22
N VAL A 57 -4.48 37.04 36.34
CA VAL A 57 -3.25 36.73 37.12
C VAL A 57 -3.28 35.31 37.67
N ALA A 58 -4.43 34.87 38.17
CA ALA A 58 -4.60 33.51 38.72
C ALA A 58 -4.36 32.40 37.67
N VAL A 59 -4.57 32.69 36.37
CA VAL A 59 -4.29 31.77 35.27
C VAL A 59 -2.89 32.02 34.70
N ALA A 60 -2.55 33.29 34.44
CA ALA A 60 -1.29 33.63 33.76
C ALA A 60 -0.06 33.31 34.58
N LEU A 61 -0.10 33.56 35.91
CA LEU A 61 1.05 33.35 36.80
C LEU A 61 1.44 31.88 36.91
N PRO A 62 0.54 30.92 37.23
CA PRO A 62 0.91 29.50 37.27
C PRO A 62 1.39 28.97 35.94
N LEU A 63 0.86 29.44 34.82
CA LEU A 63 1.23 28.94 33.48
C LEU A 63 2.61 29.45 33.02
N ASN A 64 3.04 30.66 33.42
CA ASN A 64 4.29 31.26 32.99
C ASN A 64 5.43 31.09 34.03
N HIS A 65 5.12 30.94 35.33
CA HIS A 65 6.12 30.68 36.34
C HIS A 65 6.51 29.18 36.35
N LEU A 66 7.59 28.83 35.65
CA LEU A 66 8.01 27.47 35.40
C LEU A 66 8.07 26.56 36.64
N PRO A 67 8.63 26.98 37.80
CA PRO A 67 8.62 26.16 39.02
C PRO A 67 7.21 25.76 39.47
N TRP A 68 6.27 26.72 39.51
CA TRP A 68 4.89 26.44 39.92
C TRP A 68 4.17 25.56 38.90
N ARG A 69 4.35 25.86 37.61
CA ARG A 69 3.77 25.07 36.55
C ARG A 69 4.20 23.59 36.65
N ARG A 70 5.49 23.36 36.82
CA ARG A 70 6.04 22.00 36.96
C ARG A 70 5.55 21.29 38.21
N GLN A 71 5.53 21.98 39.35
CA GLN A 71 5.13 21.40 40.61
C GLN A 71 3.61 21.11 40.70
N PHE A 72 2.78 22.08 40.32
CA PHE A 72 1.34 21.99 40.56
C PHE A 72 0.51 21.52 39.37
N ILE A 73 1.05 21.57 38.14
CA ILE A 73 0.34 21.15 36.93
C ILE A 73 1.03 19.91 36.34
N THR A 74 2.31 20.04 36.00
CA THR A 74 2.99 18.98 35.23
C THR A 74 3.26 17.74 36.05
N ALA A 75 3.71 17.84 37.29
CA ALA A 75 4.03 16.67 38.13
C ALA A 75 2.82 15.77 38.43
N PRO A 76 1.62 16.30 38.76
CA PRO A 76 0.41 15.47 38.87
C PRO A 76 0.02 14.79 37.55
N ILE A 77 0.10 15.53 36.42
CA ILE A 77 -0.21 14.96 35.10
C ILE A 77 0.79 13.88 34.71
N LEU A 78 2.08 14.06 34.98
CA LEU A 78 3.12 13.06 34.73
C LEU A 78 2.83 11.74 35.46
N LYS A 79 2.39 11.80 36.73
CA LYS A 79 2.01 10.62 37.49
C LYS A 79 0.83 9.87 36.84
N VAL A 80 -0.21 10.61 36.44
CA VAL A 80 -1.37 10.03 35.76
C VAL A 80 -0.96 9.45 34.40
N PHE A 81 -0.17 10.19 33.64
CA PHE A 81 0.31 9.76 32.32
C PHE A 81 1.13 8.48 32.42
N ALA A 82 2.03 8.36 33.39
CA ALA A 82 2.82 7.17 33.64
C ALA A 82 1.94 5.93 33.95
N THR A 83 0.84 6.11 34.69
CA THR A 83 -0.09 4.99 34.99
C THR A 83 -1.00 4.62 33.81
N MET A 84 -1.32 5.57 32.92
CA MET A 84 -2.16 5.33 31.73
C MET A 84 -1.36 4.77 30.56
N THR A 85 -0.05 4.95 30.56
CA THR A 85 0.83 4.50 29.51
C THR A 85 1.03 3.00 29.62
N PRO A 86 0.71 2.22 28.58
CA PRO A 86 0.97 0.78 28.58
C PRO A 86 2.48 0.55 28.59
N GLN A 87 2.90 -0.50 29.28
CA GLN A 87 4.27 -0.98 29.09
C GLN A 87 4.43 -1.42 27.65
N ILE A 88 5.35 -0.79 26.94
CA ILE A 88 5.72 -1.18 25.58
C ILE A 88 6.60 -2.42 25.71
N SER A 89 6.16 -3.55 25.13
CA SER A 89 7.00 -4.75 25.09
C SER A 89 8.27 -4.49 24.29
N GLU A 90 9.33 -5.24 24.55
CA GLU A 90 10.58 -5.11 23.81
C GLU A 90 10.38 -5.30 22.30
N THR A 91 9.57 -6.28 21.89
CA THR A 91 9.21 -6.51 20.49
C THR A 91 8.47 -5.34 19.86
N GLU A 92 7.63 -4.67 20.62
CA GLU A 92 6.90 -3.47 20.14
C GLU A 92 7.82 -2.25 20.06
N ARG A 93 8.72 -2.08 21.04
CA ARG A 93 9.74 -1.03 21.03
C ARG A 93 10.62 -1.15 19.78
N VAL A 94 11.11 -2.35 19.52
CA VAL A 94 11.88 -2.66 18.31
C VAL A 94 11.08 -2.33 17.05
N ALA A 95 9.79 -2.68 17.01
CA ALA A 95 8.92 -2.32 15.88
C ALA A 95 8.72 -0.82 15.72
N LEU A 96 8.70 -0.05 16.80
CA LEU A 96 8.59 1.41 16.77
C LEU A 96 9.91 2.10 16.38
N GLU A 97 11.04 1.52 16.72
CA GLU A 97 12.37 2.05 16.37
C GLU A 97 12.75 1.72 14.91
N ALA A 98 12.29 0.58 14.38
CA ALA A 98 12.62 0.08 13.05
C ALA A 98 11.89 0.80 11.91
N GLY A 99 12.26 1.99 11.56
CA GLY A 99 11.69 2.71 10.41
C GLY A 99 11.83 4.21 10.53
N THR A 100 11.64 4.91 9.43
CA THR A 100 11.68 6.37 9.38
C THR A 100 10.28 6.96 9.34
N VAL A 101 10.13 8.21 9.78
CA VAL A 101 8.91 8.99 9.63
C VAL A 101 9.09 9.93 8.45
N GLY A 102 8.31 9.68 7.41
CA GLY A 102 8.29 10.49 6.19
C GLY A 102 7.18 11.55 6.21
N PHE A 103 6.53 11.73 5.05
CA PHE A 103 5.48 12.73 4.89
C PHE A 103 4.22 12.46 5.71
N GLU A 104 3.96 11.21 6.10
CA GLU A 104 2.84 10.87 6.97
C GLU A 104 2.89 11.58 8.32
N GLY A 105 4.08 11.87 8.86
CA GLY A 105 4.25 12.68 10.05
C GLY A 105 3.76 14.14 9.88
N GLU A 106 3.90 14.69 8.67
CA GLU A 106 3.35 16.03 8.35
C GLU A 106 1.81 16.04 8.39
N LEU A 107 1.17 14.91 8.07
CA LEU A 107 -0.28 14.77 8.17
C LEU A 107 -0.78 14.76 9.61
N PHE A 108 0.01 14.22 10.56
CA PHE A 108 -0.27 14.32 11.99
C PHE A 108 -0.01 15.72 12.56
N SER A 109 0.78 16.54 11.87
CA SER A 109 1.04 17.92 12.33
C SER A 109 -0.18 18.84 12.23
N GLY A 110 -1.23 18.46 11.51
CA GLY A 110 -2.38 19.30 11.17
C GLY A 110 -2.03 20.53 10.30
N ARG A 111 -0.76 20.63 9.88
CA ARG A 111 -0.21 21.75 9.10
C ARG A 111 0.86 21.28 8.11
N PRO A 112 0.50 20.40 7.15
CA PRO A 112 1.48 19.78 6.24
C PRO A 112 2.27 20.82 5.45
N ARG A 113 3.58 20.63 5.34
CA ARG A 113 4.48 21.47 4.54
C ARG A 113 4.50 20.99 3.08
N TRP A 114 3.40 21.25 2.37
CA TRP A 114 3.18 20.82 0.99
C TRP A 114 4.31 21.18 0.04
N SER A 115 4.84 22.40 0.12
CA SER A 115 5.92 22.85 -0.77
C SER A 115 7.19 22.01 -0.63
N ARG A 116 7.51 21.51 0.58
CA ARG A 116 8.63 20.59 0.80
C ARG A 116 8.37 19.24 0.15
N PHE A 117 7.14 18.71 0.29
CA PHE A 117 6.75 17.45 -0.27
C PHE A 117 6.76 17.43 -1.80
N ILE A 118 6.24 18.51 -2.43
CA ILE A 118 6.14 18.60 -3.90
C ILE A 118 7.49 18.88 -4.55
N LYS A 119 8.37 19.66 -3.90
CA LYS A 119 9.70 20.00 -4.46
C LYS A 119 10.65 18.81 -4.55
N LYS A 120 10.45 17.77 -3.73
CA LYS A 120 11.23 16.55 -3.81
C LYS A 120 10.77 15.78 -5.07
N PRO A 121 11.61 15.56 -6.09
CA PRO A 121 11.20 14.86 -7.31
C PRO A 121 10.83 13.41 -7.00
N LEU A 122 9.99 12.82 -7.83
CA LEU A 122 9.84 11.35 -7.86
C LEU A 122 11.01 10.78 -8.66
N HIS A 123 11.56 9.67 -8.20
CA HIS A 123 12.64 9.00 -8.91
C HIS A 123 12.15 8.38 -10.22
N GLU A 124 13.02 8.39 -11.22
CA GLU A 124 12.84 7.79 -12.53
C GLU A 124 13.86 6.66 -12.73
N LEU A 125 13.61 5.80 -13.70
CA LEU A 125 14.52 4.74 -14.07
C LEU A 125 15.82 5.32 -14.66
N SER A 126 16.95 4.74 -14.29
CA SER A 126 18.21 4.97 -15.01
C SER A 126 18.15 4.37 -16.41
N VAL A 127 19.13 4.72 -17.27
CA VAL A 127 19.22 4.18 -18.62
C VAL A 127 19.38 2.64 -18.60
N GLU A 128 20.16 2.12 -17.66
CA GLU A 128 20.39 0.68 -17.51
C GLU A 128 19.10 -0.04 -17.04
N GLU A 129 18.39 0.51 -16.07
CA GLU A 129 17.13 -0.03 -15.58
C GLU A 129 16.03 0.00 -16.64
N GLN A 130 15.98 1.06 -17.45
CA GLN A 130 15.06 1.14 -18.58
C GLN A 130 15.40 0.10 -19.65
N ALA A 131 16.68 -0.08 -19.99
CA ALA A 131 17.13 -1.09 -20.93
C ALA A 131 16.80 -2.51 -20.45
N PHE A 132 16.89 -2.78 -19.16
CA PHE A 132 16.48 -4.06 -18.58
C PHE A 132 14.96 -4.28 -18.73
N LEU A 133 14.17 -3.24 -18.52
CA LEU A 133 12.71 -3.29 -18.65
C LEU A 133 12.26 -3.50 -20.11
N ASP A 134 12.99 -2.93 -21.07
CA ASP A 134 12.66 -2.99 -22.50
C ASP A 134 13.28 -4.21 -23.22
N GLY A 135 14.27 -4.88 -22.62
CA GLY A 135 14.89 -6.10 -23.14
C GLY A 135 14.54 -7.33 -22.30
N PRO A 136 15.33 -7.69 -21.28
CA PRO A 136 15.14 -8.92 -20.52
C PRO A 136 13.72 -9.13 -19.95
N VAL A 137 13.04 -8.05 -19.54
CA VAL A 137 11.67 -8.16 -19.01
C VAL A 137 10.66 -8.39 -20.13
N GLU A 138 10.80 -7.78 -21.30
CA GLU A 138 9.97 -8.09 -22.48
C GLU A 138 10.19 -9.54 -22.93
N GLU A 139 11.44 -10.00 -23.03
CA GLU A 139 11.77 -11.38 -23.36
C GLU A 139 11.13 -12.38 -22.37
N LEU A 140 11.22 -12.09 -21.07
CA LEU A 140 10.53 -12.90 -20.06
C LEU A 140 9.03 -12.95 -20.31
N CYS A 141 8.40 -11.80 -20.55
CA CYS A 141 6.97 -11.74 -20.80
C CYS A 141 6.55 -12.49 -22.06
N ASP A 142 7.38 -12.47 -23.10
CA ASP A 142 7.17 -13.23 -24.34
C ASP A 142 7.18 -14.76 -24.14
N MET A 143 7.92 -15.26 -23.13
CA MET A 143 7.98 -16.68 -22.79
C MET A 143 6.79 -17.16 -21.94
N ILE A 144 6.01 -16.24 -21.33
CA ILE A 144 4.93 -16.58 -20.41
C ILE A 144 3.68 -17.00 -21.18
N ASN A 145 3.22 -18.21 -20.92
CA ASN A 145 1.89 -18.68 -21.26
C ASN A 145 1.16 -19.07 -19.98
N GLU A 146 0.27 -18.20 -19.51
CA GLU A 146 -0.41 -18.38 -18.22
C GLU A 146 -1.33 -19.60 -18.19
N TRP A 147 -1.95 -19.95 -19.32
CA TRP A 147 -2.78 -21.16 -19.44
C TRP A 147 -1.93 -22.42 -19.28
N GLU A 148 -0.78 -22.49 -19.97
CA GLU A 148 0.15 -23.61 -19.86
C GLU A 148 0.71 -23.75 -18.43
N ILE A 149 1.13 -22.63 -17.82
CA ILE A 149 1.62 -22.58 -16.44
C ILE A 149 0.57 -23.13 -15.47
N SER A 150 -0.70 -22.74 -15.63
CA SER A 150 -1.76 -23.04 -14.68
C SER A 150 -2.36 -24.42 -14.88
N HIS A 151 -2.56 -24.89 -16.11
CA HIS A 151 -3.31 -26.10 -16.42
C HIS A 151 -2.45 -27.31 -16.72
N TYR A 152 -1.34 -27.12 -17.42
CA TYR A 152 -0.54 -28.26 -17.86
C TYR A 152 0.74 -28.48 -17.04
N ARG A 153 1.38 -27.39 -16.55
CA ARG A 153 2.66 -27.49 -15.86
C ARG A 153 2.57 -27.42 -14.34
N ALA A 154 1.58 -26.70 -13.80
CA ALA A 154 1.52 -26.32 -12.40
C ALA A 154 2.82 -25.62 -11.91
N GLY A 155 3.45 -24.81 -12.76
CA GLY A 155 4.71 -24.11 -12.50
C GLY A 155 5.36 -23.58 -13.77
N LEU A 156 6.54 -23.00 -13.63
CA LEU A 156 7.30 -22.40 -14.72
C LEU A 156 8.05 -23.48 -15.54
N SER A 157 8.27 -23.22 -16.83
CA SER A 157 9.13 -24.04 -17.67
C SER A 157 10.61 -23.84 -17.33
N ASP A 158 11.44 -24.84 -17.69
CA ASP A 158 12.89 -24.73 -17.49
C ASP A 158 13.49 -23.53 -18.25
N GLN A 159 12.93 -23.23 -19.44
CA GLN A 159 13.34 -22.07 -20.23
C GLN A 159 13.08 -20.74 -19.49
N VAL A 160 11.94 -20.58 -18.83
CA VAL A 160 11.61 -19.42 -18.02
C VAL A 160 12.54 -19.33 -16.79
N TRP A 161 12.80 -20.45 -16.12
CA TRP A 161 13.76 -20.49 -15.01
C TRP A 161 15.17 -20.12 -15.43
N ASP A 162 15.63 -20.61 -16.57
CA ASP A 162 16.96 -20.29 -17.10
C ASP A 162 17.08 -18.80 -17.45
N HIS A 163 16.03 -18.23 -18.05
CA HIS A 163 16.03 -16.79 -18.36
C HIS A 163 16.04 -15.95 -17.08
N LEU A 164 15.23 -16.30 -16.07
CA LEU A 164 15.22 -15.62 -14.78
C LEU A 164 16.61 -15.60 -14.11
N ARG A 165 17.34 -16.72 -14.17
CA ARG A 165 18.69 -16.83 -13.60
C ARG A 165 19.70 -16.02 -14.42
N LYS A 166 19.79 -16.28 -15.72
CA LYS A 166 20.79 -15.69 -16.61
C LYS A 166 20.69 -14.17 -16.72
N SER A 167 19.46 -13.63 -16.65
CA SER A 167 19.21 -12.19 -16.73
C SER A 167 19.23 -11.48 -15.38
N GLY A 168 19.44 -12.19 -14.25
CA GLY A 168 19.62 -11.59 -12.93
C GLY A 168 18.33 -11.17 -12.21
N PHE A 169 17.15 -11.66 -12.61
CA PHE A 169 15.88 -11.33 -11.97
C PHE A 169 15.84 -11.68 -10.47
N LEU A 170 16.59 -12.70 -10.05
CA LEU A 170 16.60 -13.15 -8.66
C LEU A 170 17.52 -12.28 -7.76
N GLY A 171 18.39 -11.47 -8.36
CA GLY A 171 19.36 -10.62 -7.68
C GLY A 171 19.25 -9.14 -8.03
N MET A 172 18.06 -8.62 -8.35
CA MET A 172 17.90 -7.21 -8.75
C MET A 172 18.39 -6.24 -7.69
N ILE A 173 18.12 -6.48 -6.40
CA ILE A 173 18.52 -5.62 -5.29
C ILE A 173 19.95 -5.87 -4.80
N ILE A 174 20.59 -6.98 -5.18
CA ILE A 174 21.94 -7.33 -4.77
C ILE A 174 22.91 -6.38 -5.46
N PRO A 175 23.85 -5.73 -4.73
CA PRO A 175 24.82 -4.81 -5.30
C PRO A 175 25.70 -5.48 -6.37
N LYS A 176 26.13 -4.70 -7.36
CA LYS A 176 27.04 -5.13 -8.44
C LYS A 176 28.33 -5.75 -7.94
N ALA A 177 28.83 -5.30 -6.77
CA ALA A 177 30.02 -5.87 -6.12
C ALA A 177 29.89 -7.37 -5.78
N TYR A 178 28.66 -7.87 -5.64
CA TYR A 178 28.33 -9.27 -5.43
C TYR A 178 27.72 -9.96 -6.66
N GLY A 179 27.80 -9.33 -7.82
CA GLY A 179 27.31 -9.88 -9.08
C GLY A 179 25.81 -9.69 -9.33
N GLY A 180 25.11 -8.92 -8.50
CA GLY A 180 23.72 -8.53 -8.72
C GLY A 180 23.57 -7.31 -9.62
N LEU A 181 22.32 -6.87 -9.85
CA LEU A 181 22.03 -5.72 -10.70
C LEU A 181 22.16 -4.37 -9.96
N GLY A 182 21.99 -4.36 -8.63
CA GLY A 182 22.03 -3.14 -7.81
C GLY A 182 20.97 -2.12 -8.19
N PHE A 183 19.79 -2.59 -8.58
CA PHE A 183 18.69 -1.75 -9.06
C PHE A 183 17.98 -1.01 -7.94
N SER A 184 17.43 0.15 -8.29
CA SER A 184 16.63 0.99 -7.41
C SER A 184 15.28 0.34 -7.06
N ALA A 185 14.65 0.86 -6.00
CA ALA A 185 13.28 0.46 -5.64
C ALA A 185 12.26 0.82 -6.74
N VAL A 186 12.49 1.91 -7.46
CA VAL A 186 11.67 2.30 -8.61
C VAL A 186 11.80 1.30 -9.76
N ALA A 187 13.00 0.77 -10.01
CA ALA A 187 13.21 -0.28 -11.02
C ALA A 187 12.56 -1.60 -10.59
N HIS A 188 12.75 -2.03 -9.34
CA HIS A 188 12.09 -3.21 -8.77
C HIS A 188 10.56 -3.11 -8.91
N ARG A 189 9.99 -1.93 -8.58
CA ARG A 189 8.58 -1.62 -8.79
C ARG A 189 8.17 -1.80 -10.26
N ALA A 190 8.92 -1.23 -11.20
CA ALA A 190 8.57 -1.24 -12.62
C ALA A 190 8.59 -2.67 -13.21
N VAL A 191 9.59 -3.47 -12.84
CA VAL A 191 9.68 -4.89 -13.24
C VAL A 191 8.48 -5.67 -12.72
N LEU A 192 8.15 -5.52 -11.43
CA LEU A 192 7.00 -6.22 -10.84
C LEU A 192 5.66 -5.76 -11.41
N GLU A 193 5.48 -4.48 -11.71
CA GLU A 193 4.26 -3.99 -12.38
C GLU A 193 4.08 -4.65 -13.75
N LYS A 194 5.16 -4.78 -14.55
CA LYS A 194 5.07 -5.41 -15.89
C LYS A 194 4.82 -6.91 -15.77
N VAL A 195 5.63 -7.62 -15.01
CA VAL A 195 5.58 -9.09 -14.92
C VAL A 195 4.29 -9.57 -14.23
N ALA A 196 3.93 -8.99 -13.08
CA ALA A 196 2.72 -9.39 -12.36
C ALA A 196 1.43 -8.91 -13.05
N GLY A 197 1.51 -7.89 -13.89
CA GLY A 197 0.43 -7.47 -14.79
C GLY A 197 0.07 -8.51 -15.84
N LEU A 198 1.00 -9.39 -16.19
CA LEU A 198 0.80 -10.53 -17.09
C LEU A 198 0.57 -11.83 -16.35
N SER A 199 1.41 -12.14 -15.33
CA SER A 199 1.36 -13.39 -14.56
C SER A 199 1.67 -13.14 -13.09
N SER A 200 0.70 -13.40 -12.23
CA SER A 200 0.89 -13.37 -10.77
C SER A 200 1.85 -14.47 -10.28
N THR A 201 1.91 -15.59 -10.99
CA THR A 201 2.81 -16.71 -10.70
C THR A 201 4.27 -16.29 -10.88
N VAL A 202 4.62 -15.75 -12.04
CA VAL A 202 5.98 -15.28 -12.32
C VAL A 202 6.32 -14.07 -11.45
N GLY A 203 5.38 -13.13 -11.28
CA GLY A 203 5.54 -11.99 -10.37
C GLY A 203 5.91 -12.41 -8.95
N SER A 204 5.30 -13.49 -8.41
CA SER A 204 5.65 -14.02 -7.09
C SER A 204 7.06 -14.61 -7.03
N VAL A 205 7.50 -15.26 -8.09
CA VAL A 205 8.86 -15.85 -8.19
C VAL A 205 9.92 -14.75 -8.22
N VAL A 206 9.67 -13.65 -8.92
CA VAL A 206 10.59 -12.51 -9.00
C VAL A 206 10.56 -11.67 -7.70
N ALA A 207 9.37 -11.51 -7.09
CA ALA A 207 9.20 -10.66 -5.91
C ALA A 207 9.96 -11.17 -4.68
N VAL A 208 9.88 -12.48 -4.38
CA VAL A 208 10.38 -13.03 -3.11
C VAL A 208 11.89 -12.91 -2.93
N PRO A 209 12.75 -13.27 -3.90
CA PRO A 209 14.20 -13.09 -3.76
C PRO A 209 14.60 -11.62 -3.51
N ASN A 210 13.84 -10.68 -4.06
CA ASN A 210 14.10 -9.26 -4.01
C ASN A 210 13.37 -8.49 -2.88
N SER A 211 12.66 -9.18 -1.99
CA SER A 211 11.93 -8.53 -0.88
C SER A 211 11.90 -9.34 0.41
N LEU A 212 11.51 -10.60 0.34
CA LEU A 212 11.36 -11.50 1.50
C LEU A 212 12.46 -12.55 1.56
N GLY A 213 13.38 -12.54 0.60
CA GLY A 213 14.52 -13.43 0.56
C GLY A 213 15.62 -12.99 1.55
N PRO A 214 16.59 -13.89 1.84
CA PRO A 214 17.67 -13.57 2.77
C PRO A 214 18.67 -12.53 2.27
N ALA A 215 18.61 -12.11 0.99
CA ALA A 215 19.57 -11.17 0.43
C ALA A 215 19.62 -9.84 1.18
N GLU A 216 18.46 -9.23 1.47
CA GLU A 216 18.35 -7.98 2.23
C GLU A 216 18.89 -8.15 3.66
N LEU A 217 18.55 -9.27 4.30
CA LEU A 217 19.06 -9.61 5.63
C LEU A 217 20.57 -9.82 5.63
N LEU A 218 21.11 -10.50 4.62
CA LEU A 218 22.56 -10.71 4.47
C LEU A 218 23.32 -9.40 4.26
N LEU A 219 22.78 -8.49 3.42
CA LEU A 219 23.43 -7.20 3.17
C LEU A 219 23.57 -6.37 4.46
N HIS A 220 22.57 -6.40 5.33
CA HIS A 220 22.57 -5.60 6.55
C HIS A 220 23.24 -6.29 7.75
N TYR A 221 23.09 -7.61 7.88
CA TYR A 221 23.45 -8.34 9.12
C TYR A 221 24.38 -9.52 8.90
N GLY A 222 24.53 -10.00 7.65
CA GLY A 222 25.40 -11.15 7.36
C GLY A 222 26.86 -10.88 7.71
N THR A 223 27.58 -11.93 8.16
CA THR A 223 29.05 -11.85 8.27
C THR A 223 29.67 -11.71 6.88
N GLU A 224 30.92 -11.27 6.80
CA GLU A 224 31.60 -11.12 5.53
C GLU A 224 31.75 -12.46 4.77
N GLU A 225 31.91 -13.57 5.50
CA GLU A 225 31.93 -14.92 4.96
C GLU A 225 30.56 -15.29 4.36
N GLN A 226 29.48 -15.02 5.10
CA GLN A 226 28.12 -15.27 4.62
C GLN A 226 27.79 -14.42 3.38
N LYS A 227 28.14 -13.13 3.38
CA LYS A 227 27.94 -12.25 2.22
C LYS A 227 28.68 -12.77 0.99
N LYS A 228 29.98 -13.10 1.14
CA LYS A 228 30.81 -13.62 0.05
C LYS A 228 30.32 -14.98 -0.46
N HIS A 229 29.74 -15.80 0.41
CA HIS A 229 29.24 -17.12 0.02
C HIS A 229 27.87 -17.03 -0.67
N TYR A 230 26.90 -16.37 -0.03
CA TYR A 230 25.51 -16.42 -0.48
C TYR A 230 25.14 -15.37 -1.53
N LEU A 231 25.59 -14.10 -1.39
CA LEU A 231 25.11 -13.03 -2.27
C LEU A 231 25.41 -13.27 -3.76
N PRO A 232 26.61 -13.74 -4.17
CA PRO A 232 26.85 -14.05 -5.58
C PRO A 232 26.00 -15.22 -6.09
N ARG A 233 25.74 -16.22 -5.24
CA ARG A 233 24.95 -17.42 -5.60
C ARG A 233 23.46 -17.12 -5.70
N LEU A 234 22.98 -16.18 -4.89
CA LEU A 234 21.62 -15.65 -4.98
C LEU A 234 21.46 -14.76 -6.22
N ALA A 235 22.47 -13.95 -6.54
CA ALA A 235 22.44 -13.06 -7.68
C ALA A 235 22.36 -13.79 -9.02
N ASP A 236 23.15 -14.85 -9.19
CA ASP A 236 23.19 -15.67 -10.42
C ASP A 236 22.19 -16.84 -10.42
N GLY A 237 21.39 -16.96 -9.34
CA GLY A 237 20.33 -17.99 -9.23
C GLY A 237 20.82 -19.42 -9.03
N ARG A 238 22.09 -19.63 -8.66
CA ARG A 238 22.57 -20.93 -8.15
C ARG A 238 21.88 -21.29 -6.84
N GLU A 239 21.59 -20.28 -6.03
CA GLU A 239 20.73 -20.43 -4.86
C GLU A 239 19.36 -19.74 -5.10
N ILE A 240 18.29 -20.47 -4.85
CA ILE A 240 16.92 -19.96 -4.84
C ILE A 240 16.47 -19.89 -3.39
N PRO A 241 16.19 -18.69 -2.86
CA PRO A 241 15.85 -18.54 -1.46
C PRO A 241 14.36 -18.72 -1.20
N CYS A 242 14.05 -19.19 0.03
CA CYS A 242 12.75 -18.97 0.66
C CYS A 242 12.94 -18.52 2.12
N PHE A 243 11.86 -18.04 2.76
CA PHE A 243 11.93 -17.61 4.16
C PHE A 243 10.81 -18.21 5.00
N GLY A 244 11.16 -19.15 5.90
CA GLY A 244 10.28 -19.82 6.83
C GLY A 244 10.02 -18.98 8.10
N LEU A 245 9.01 -18.09 8.04
CA LEU A 245 8.56 -17.31 9.19
C LEU A 245 7.27 -17.90 9.77
N THR A 246 6.20 -17.96 8.96
CA THR A 246 4.86 -18.37 9.39
C THR A 246 4.84 -19.84 9.81
N SER A 247 4.37 -20.12 11.02
CA SER A 247 4.21 -21.49 11.54
C SER A 247 2.72 -21.85 11.70
N THR A 248 2.46 -23.08 12.13
CA THR A 248 1.09 -23.60 12.26
C THR A 248 0.24 -22.82 13.26
N THR A 249 0.86 -22.28 14.31
CA THR A 249 0.20 -21.55 15.41
C THR A 249 0.44 -20.04 15.38
N ALA A 250 1.41 -19.55 14.61
CA ALA A 250 1.82 -18.15 14.57
C ALA A 250 1.76 -17.59 13.13
N GLY A 251 0.72 -16.83 12.85
CA GLY A 251 0.54 -16.09 11.58
C GLY A 251 0.66 -14.58 11.80
N SER A 252 -0.46 -13.92 12.13
CA SER A 252 -0.46 -12.47 12.43
C SER A 252 0.32 -12.12 13.70
N ASP A 253 0.32 -12.99 14.68
CA ASP A 253 1.21 -12.93 15.84
C ASP A 253 2.52 -13.67 15.55
N ALA A 254 3.34 -13.05 14.71
CA ALA A 254 4.59 -13.65 14.25
C ALA A 254 5.66 -13.78 15.36
N THR A 255 5.47 -13.15 16.51
CA THR A 255 6.38 -13.26 17.67
C THR A 255 6.11 -14.49 18.54
N SER A 256 4.92 -15.10 18.40
CA SER A 256 4.51 -16.30 19.15
C SER A 256 4.82 -17.61 18.41
N ILE A 257 5.92 -17.64 17.65
CA ILE A 257 6.36 -18.88 16.97
C ILE A 257 6.70 -19.95 17.99
N ALA A 258 6.15 -21.15 17.76
CA ALA A 258 6.41 -22.33 18.59
C ALA A 258 7.65 -23.12 18.13
N ASP A 259 8.18 -22.77 16.98
CA ASP A 259 9.41 -23.38 16.45
C ASP A 259 10.61 -23.00 17.33
N TYR A 260 11.45 -23.95 17.66
CA TYR A 260 12.55 -23.73 18.58
C TYR A 260 13.84 -24.43 18.18
N GLY A 261 14.93 -23.90 18.69
CA GLY A 261 16.26 -24.50 18.64
C GLY A 261 16.89 -24.53 20.02
N VAL A 262 17.65 -25.57 20.31
CA VAL A 262 18.41 -25.72 21.56
C VAL A 262 19.89 -25.82 21.22
N VAL A 263 20.69 -24.96 21.82
CA VAL A 263 22.16 -25.01 21.68
C VAL A 263 22.67 -26.31 22.28
N CYS A 264 23.48 -27.05 21.56
CA CYS A 264 24.03 -28.33 22.02
C CYS A 264 25.34 -28.65 21.28
N LYS A 265 26.07 -29.65 21.86
CA LYS A 265 27.24 -30.25 21.18
C LYS A 265 26.84 -31.58 20.58
N GLN A 266 27.03 -31.74 19.25
CA GLN A 266 26.71 -32.97 18.53
C GLN A 266 27.82 -33.32 17.53
N LYS A 267 27.97 -34.61 17.20
CA LYS A 267 28.91 -35.04 16.17
C LYS A 267 28.39 -34.63 14.78
N TYR A 268 29.09 -33.73 14.10
CA TYR A 268 28.76 -33.23 12.78
C TYR A 268 29.98 -33.37 11.86
N LYS A 269 29.80 -34.01 10.71
CA LYS A 269 30.89 -34.30 9.74
C LYS A 269 32.14 -34.92 10.42
N GLY A 270 31.91 -35.83 11.39
CA GLY A 270 32.96 -36.57 12.09
C GLY A 270 33.60 -35.84 13.28
N LYS A 271 33.29 -34.57 13.55
CA LYS A 271 33.83 -33.76 14.63
C LYS A 271 32.74 -33.37 15.64
N GLN A 272 33.11 -33.29 16.93
CA GLN A 272 32.23 -32.71 17.93
C GLN A 272 32.07 -31.21 17.64
N THR A 273 30.89 -30.79 17.33
CA THR A 273 30.61 -29.42 16.86
C THR A 273 29.56 -28.79 17.79
N LEU A 274 29.78 -27.55 18.19
CA LEU A 274 28.81 -26.73 18.87
C LEU A 274 27.82 -26.23 17.82
N GLY A 275 26.53 -26.41 18.06
CA GLY A 275 25.49 -26.05 17.12
C GLY A 275 24.12 -26.01 17.77
N ILE A 276 23.08 -26.13 16.97
CA ILE A 276 21.69 -25.98 17.42
C ILE A 276 20.89 -27.15 16.88
N LYS A 277 20.10 -27.77 17.77
CA LYS A 277 19.10 -28.76 17.38
C LYS A 277 17.74 -28.08 17.22
N LEU A 278 17.19 -28.08 15.98
CA LEU A 278 15.99 -27.38 15.59
C LEU A 278 14.80 -28.32 15.48
N ASN A 279 13.62 -27.82 15.89
CA ASN A 279 12.32 -28.42 15.65
C ASN A 279 11.36 -27.34 15.18
N PHE A 280 10.78 -27.50 13.98
CA PHE A 280 9.95 -26.47 13.36
C PHE A 280 8.94 -27.06 12.37
N GLU A 281 7.81 -26.32 12.20
CA GLU A 281 6.77 -26.62 11.22
C GLU A 281 6.28 -25.32 10.59
N LYS A 282 6.82 -25.01 9.42
CA LYS A 282 6.48 -23.81 8.64
C LYS A 282 5.46 -24.11 7.56
N ARG A 283 4.56 -23.17 7.27
CA ARG A 283 3.56 -23.31 6.23
C ARG A 283 3.39 -22.02 5.42
N TYR A 284 2.83 -22.17 4.22
CA TYR A 284 2.58 -21.08 3.28
C TYR A 284 3.85 -20.41 2.75
N ILE A 285 4.96 -21.14 2.75
CA ILE A 285 6.26 -20.55 2.38
C ILE A 285 6.41 -20.52 0.87
N THR A 286 6.43 -19.31 0.32
CA THR A 286 6.64 -19.09 -1.11
C THR A 286 8.07 -19.44 -1.47
N LEU A 287 8.24 -20.08 -2.63
CA LEU A 287 9.45 -20.70 -3.16
C LEU A 287 9.95 -21.94 -2.40
N ALA A 288 9.41 -22.34 -1.25
CA ALA A 288 9.87 -23.52 -0.54
C ALA A 288 9.99 -24.78 -1.43
N PRO A 289 9.04 -25.11 -2.35
CA PRO A 289 9.15 -26.30 -3.18
C PRO A 289 10.34 -26.33 -4.14
N VAL A 290 10.96 -25.19 -4.43
CA VAL A 290 12.09 -25.04 -5.37
C VAL A 290 13.31 -24.40 -4.71
N ALA A 291 13.23 -24.13 -3.41
CA ALA A 291 14.32 -23.48 -2.68
C ALA A 291 15.55 -24.38 -2.56
N THR A 292 16.72 -23.78 -2.63
CA THR A 292 18.02 -24.40 -2.35
C THR A 292 18.60 -23.92 -1.02
N VAL A 293 18.17 -22.72 -0.58
CA VAL A 293 18.50 -22.14 0.72
C VAL A 293 17.25 -21.64 1.43
N VAL A 294 17.13 -21.97 2.72
CA VAL A 294 16.00 -21.64 3.59
C VAL A 294 16.47 -20.65 4.65
N GLY A 295 15.95 -19.43 4.62
CA GLY A 295 15.97 -18.57 5.79
C GLY A 295 14.92 -19.07 6.79
N LEU A 296 15.32 -19.30 8.04
CA LEU A 296 14.45 -19.85 9.07
C LEU A 296 14.42 -18.94 10.29
N ALA A 297 13.23 -18.61 10.78
CA ALA A 297 13.01 -17.93 12.04
C ALA A 297 12.54 -18.95 13.10
N PHE A 298 13.17 -18.94 14.28
CA PHE A 298 12.86 -19.82 15.42
C PHE A 298 13.24 -19.15 16.73
N ARG A 299 12.73 -19.66 17.87
CA ARG A 299 13.13 -19.23 19.19
C ARG A 299 14.31 -20.06 19.68
N LEU A 300 15.39 -19.40 20.06
CA LEU A 300 16.65 -20.06 20.48
C LEU A 300 16.72 -20.13 21.99
N TYR A 301 17.07 -21.31 22.48
CA TYR A 301 17.33 -21.60 23.90
C TYR A 301 18.75 -22.10 24.11
N ASP A 302 19.39 -21.68 25.21
CA ASP A 302 20.70 -22.13 25.64
C ASP A 302 20.68 -22.52 27.14
N PRO A 303 20.03 -23.66 27.50
CA PRO A 303 19.92 -24.06 28.91
C PRO A 303 21.24 -24.40 29.57
N ASP A 304 22.26 -24.76 28.80
CA ASP A 304 23.59 -25.12 29.30
C ASP A 304 24.59 -23.95 29.30
N GLY A 305 24.18 -22.74 28.87
CA GLY A 305 25.04 -21.56 28.82
C GLY A 305 26.24 -21.70 27.88
N LEU A 306 26.09 -22.39 26.76
CA LEU A 306 27.18 -22.68 25.83
C LEU A 306 27.59 -21.51 24.95
N ILE A 307 26.69 -20.52 24.75
CA ILE A 307 26.93 -19.33 23.95
C ILE A 307 26.62 -18.01 24.68
N GLY A 308 26.12 -18.07 25.93
CA GLY A 308 25.85 -16.88 26.72
C GLY A 308 25.18 -17.19 28.05
N ASP A 309 24.83 -16.13 28.80
CA ASP A 309 24.27 -16.28 30.18
C ASP A 309 22.74 -16.38 30.21
N LYS A 310 22.06 -16.24 29.03
CA LYS A 310 20.59 -16.27 28.93
C LYS A 310 20.12 -17.63 28.45
N GLU A 311 19.21 -18.27 29.20
CA GLU A 311 18.55 -19.50 28.78
C GLU A 311 17.62 -19.27 27.58
N ASP A 312 16.76 -18.26 27.62
CA ASP A 312 15.90 -17.85 26.47
C ASP A 312 16.56 -16.68 25.73
N ILE A 313 17.22 -16.99 24.63
CA ILE A 313 17.93 -16.01 23.81
C ILE A 313 16.94 -15.19 22.97
N GLY A 314 15.82 -15.79 22.55
CA GLY A 314 14.80 -15.13 21.76
C GLY A 314 14.77 -15.53 20.28
N ILE A 315 13.99 -14.78 19.49
CA ILE A 315 13.82 -15.06 18.05
C ILE A 315 15.15 -14.86 17.33
N THR A 316 15.58 -15.91 16.65
CA THR A 316 16.88 -15.99 15.96
C THR A 316 16.67 -16.44 14.52
N LEU A 317 17.56 -16.03 13.62
CA LEU A 317 17.50 -16.35 12.20
C LEU A 317 18.69 -17.21 11.81
N ALA A 318 18.44 -18.20 10.94
CA ALA A 318 19.50 -19.02 10.35
C ALA A 318 19.27 -19.23 8.84
N LEU A 319 20.36 -19.56 8.13
CA LEU A 319 20.33 -19.94 6.72
C LEU A 319 20.70 -21.42 6.61
N LEU A 320 19.76 -22.24 6.14
CA LEU A 320 19.90 -23.68 6.00
C LEU A 320 19.93 -24.08 4.52
N PRO A 321 20.90 -24.87 4.06
CA PRO A 321 20.75 -25.59 2.79
C PRO A 321 19.48 -26.44 2.77
N ALA A 322 18.79 -26.50 1.64
CA ALA A 322 17.52 -27.24 1.55
C ALA A 322 17.68 -28.76 1.73
N ASP A 323 18.89 -29.30 1.53
CA ASP A 323 19.26 -30.69 1.72
C ASP A 323 19.75 -31.01 3.16
N THR A 324 19.55 -30.10 4.10
CA THR A 324 19.95 -30.31 5.51
C THR A 324 19.24 -31.53 6.10
N PRO A 325 19.96 -32.52 6.67
CA PRO A 325 19.37 -33.74 7.19
C PRO A 325 18.30 -33.47 8.26
N GLY A 326 17.17 -34.17 8.18
CA GLY A 326 16.03 -34.02 9.09
C GLY A 326 15.04 -32.93 8.67
N MET A 327 15.29 -32.21 7.58
CA MET A 327 14.37 -31.24 6.99
C MET A 327 13.58 -31.85 5.83
N GLU A 328 12.26 -31.71 5.87
CA GLU A 328 11.33 -32.07 4.79
C GLU A 328 10.88 -30.81 4.07
N ILE A 329 11.19 -30.73 2.79
CA ILE A 329 10.84 -29.62 1.88
C ILE A 329 10.41 -30.18 0.52
N GLY A 330 9.74 -29.37 -0.32
CA GLY A 330 9.35 -29.76 -1.69
C GLY A 330 7.88 -30.16 -1.87
N ARG A 331 7.13 -30.35 -0.78
CA ARG A 331 5.66 -30.47 -0.87
C ARG A 331 5.06 -29.10 -1.21
N ARG A 332 3.84 -29.11 -1.82
CA ARG A 332 3.19 -27.89 -2.27
C ARG A 332 1.84 -27.67 -1.60
N HIS A 333 1.55 -26.42 -1.29
CA HIS A 333 0.19 -25.90 -1.20
C HIS A 333 -0.29 -25.48 -2.59
N PHE A 334 -1.61 -25.38 -2.77
CA PHE A 334 -2.21 -24.96 -4.03
C PHE A 334 -3.23 -23.82 -3.78
N PRO A 335 -2.76 -22.58 -3.57
CA PRO A 335 -3.59 -21.46 -3.16
C PRO A 335 -4.54 -21.05 -4.29
N LEU A 336 -5.84 -21.34 -4.17
CA LEU A 336 -6.90 -20.92 -5.09
C LEU A 336 -6.53 -21.14 -6.58
N ASN A 337 -6.03 -22.31 -6.90
CA ASN A 337 -5.58 -22.69 -8.26
C ASN A 337 -4.42 -21.85 -8.82
N ASN A 338 -3.70 -21.13 -7.99
CA ASN A 338 -2.49 -20.43 -8.41
C ASN A 338 -1.27 -21.35 -8.27
N PRO A 339 -0.52 -21.60 -9.33
CA PRO A 339 0.54 -22.59 -9.37
C PRO A 339 1.91 -22.06 -8.94
N PHE A 340 2.02 -20.87 -8.34
CA PHE A 340 3.32 -20.40 -7.85
C PHE A 340 3.88 -21.36 -6.78
N PRO A 341 5.18 -21.58 -6.74
CA PRO A 341 5.79 -22.47 -5.76
C PRO A 341 5.51 -21.99 -4.34
N ASN A 342 4.71 -22.74 -3.58
CA ASN A 342 4.36 -22.44 -2.19
C ASN A 342 4.19 -23.77 -1.45
N GLY A 343 4.74 -23.90 -0.23
CA GLY A 343 4.67 -25.15 0.48
C GLY A 343 5.06 -25.10 1.94
N PRO A 344 4.92 -26.22 2.67
CA PRO A 344 5.41 -26.39 4.03
C PRO A 344 6.91 -26.67 4.06
N ILE A 345 7.54 -26.40 5.21
CA ILE A 345 8.88 -26.84 5.56
C ILE A 345 8.81 -27.40 6.97
N ILE A 346 9.22 -28.66 7.16
CA ILE A 346 9.15 -29.36 8.43
C ILE A 346 10.56 -29.81 8.81
N GLY A 347 10.97 -29.57 10.04
CA GLY A 347 12.24 -30.03 10.59
C GLY A 347 12.04 -30.73 11.91
N LYS A 348 12.62 -31.94 12.06
CA LYS A 348 12.62 -32.68 13.30
C LYS A 348 14.04 -33.05 13.68
N ASP A 349 14.47 -32.60 14.86
CA ASP A 349 15.83 -32.80 15.39
C ASP A 349 16.94 -32.42 14.39
N VAL A 350 16.72 -31.36 13.61
CA VAL A 350 17.65 -30.88 12.60
C VAL A 350 18.83 -30.22 13.27
N PHE A 351 20.05 -30.76 13.10
CA PHE A 351 21.25 -30.17 13.65
C PHE A 351 21.91 -29.21 12.65
N ILE A 352 22.20 -27.99 13.08
CA ILE A 352 22.96 -26.99 12.34
C ILE A 352 24.14 -26.47 13.16
N PRO A 353 25.31 -26.22 12.54
CA PRO A 353 26.42 -25.50 13.19
C PRO A 353 26.05 -24.04 13.48
N LEU A 354 26.76 -23.40 14.44
CA LEU A 354 26.49 -21.99 14.79
C LEU A 354 26.79 -21.00 13.67
N ASP A 355 27.65 -21.32 12.73
CA ASP A 355 27.95 -20.48 11.55
C ASP A 355 26.78 -20.35 10.55
N TYR A 356 25.72 -21.19 10.73
CA TYR A 356 24.47 -21.04 9.99
C TYR A 356 23.60 -19.91 10.53
N LEU A 357 23.86 -19.42 11.78
CA LEU A 357 23.18 -18.26 12.30
C LEU A 357 23.45 -17.02 11.45
N LEU A 358 22.42 -16.35 11.01
CA LEU A 358 22.56 -15.13 10.22
C LEU A 358 23.20 -14.02 11.07
N GLY A 359 24.37 -13.56 10.64
CA GLY A 359 25.19 -12.59 11.39
C GLY A 359 25.96 -13.20 12.55
N GLY A 360 25.96 -14.55 12.70
CA GLY A 360 26.67 -15.25 13.77
C GLY A 360 25.97 -15.17 15.13
N THR A 361 26.67 -15.57 16.19
CA THR A 361 26.15 -15.57 17.56
C THR A 361 25.87 -14.17 18.11
N GLU A 362 26.50 -13.13 17.56
CA GLU A 362 26.29 -11.74 17.94
C GLU A 362 24.86 -11.25 17.68
N TYR A 363 24.23 -11.77 16.63
CA TYR A 363 22.84 -11.44 16.27
C TYR A 363 21.82 -12.47 16.78
N ALA A 364 22.24 -13.46 17.56
CA ALA A 364 21.31 -14.39 18.22
C ALA A 364 20.32 -13.62 19.12
N GLY A 365 19.04 -13.93 19.04
CA GLY A 365 17.97 -13.23 19.75
C GLY A 365 17.51 -11.90 19.12
N GLN A 366 18.20 -11.38 18.10
CA GLN A 366 17.82 -10.13 17.42
C GLN A 366 16.99 -10.36 16.16
N GLY A 367 16.58 -11.57 15.89
CA GLY A 367 15.88 -11.95 14.64
C GLY A 367 14.60 -11.16 14.40
N TRP A 368 13.86 -10.79 15.43
CA TRP A 368 12.66 -9.98 15.29
C TRP A 368 12.97 -8.57 14.74
N ARG A 369 13.99 -7.91 15.24
CA ARG A 369 14.46 -6.61 14.76
C ARG A 369 14.90 -6.69 13.29
N MET A 370 15.73 -7.69 12.99
CA MET A 370 16.23 -7.91 11.63
C MET A 370 15.08 -8.10 10.62
N LEU A 371 14.06 -8.87 10.99
CA LEU A 371 12.87 -9.09 10.15
C LEU A 371 12.06 -7.82 9.93
N ILE A 372 11.77 -7.07 10.99
CA ILE A 372 10.93 -5.87 10.85
C ILE A 372 11.60 -4.82 9.97
N GLU A 373 12.91 -4.61 10.14
CA GLU A 373 13.65 -3.65 9.36
C GLU A 373 13.66 -4.03 7.87
N SER A 374 13.89 -5.28 7.53
CA SER A 374 13.93 -5.77 6.15
C SER A 374 12.53 -5.90 5.51
N LEU A 375 11.55 -6.45 6.24
CA LEU A 375 10.19 -6.65 5.71
C LEU A 375 9.44 -5.34 5.45
N SER A 376 9.80 -4.23 6.10
CA SER A 376 9.14 -2.94 5.90
C SER A 376 9.39 -2.39 4.49
N VAL A 377 10.58 -2.59 3.95
CA VAL A 377 10.97 -2.17 2.59
C VAL A 377 10.24 -3.03 1.55
N GLY A 378 10.29 -4.36 1.67
CA GLY A 378 9.60 -5.28 0.75
C GLY A 378 8.09 -5.02 0.68
N ARG A 379 7.45 -4.79 1.83
CA ARG A 379 6.01 -4.44 1.90
C ARG A 379 5.67 -3.14 1.17
N ALA A 380 6.57 -2.17 1.14
CA ALA A 380 6.36 -0.90 0.46
C ALA A 380 6.41 -1.02 -1.08
N ILE A 381 7.04 -2.07 -1.63
CA ILE A 381 7.32 -2.22 -3.06
C ILE A 381 6.55 -3.39 -3.67
N SER A 382 6.78 -4.63 -3.20
CA SER A 382 6.43 -5.85 -3.95
C SER A 382 4.94 -6.02 -4.19
N LEU A 383 4.12 -6.07 -3.12
CA LEU A 383 2.68 -6.24 -3.27
C LEU A 383 1.97 -5.02 -3.87
N PRO A 384 2.32 -3.77 -3.48
CA PRO A 384 1.74 -2.60 -4.14
C PRO A 384 2.01 -2.56 -5.64
N SER A 385 3.21 -2.94 -6.08
CA SER A 385 3.60 -2.96 -7.50
C SER A 385 2.87 -4.06 -8.26
N SER A 386 2.85 -5.28 -7.74
CA SER A 386 2.16 -6.42 -8.35
C SER A 386 0.64 -6.14 -8.50
N ALA A 387 0.00 -5.62 -7.44
CA ALA A 387 -1.40 -5.25 -7.47
C ALA A 387 -1.68 -4.10 -8.46
N THR A 388 -0.77 -3.12 -8.55
CA THR A 388 -0.87 -2.02 -9.50
C THR A 388 -0.73 -2.51 -10.95
N GLY A 389 0.20 -3.42 -11.23
CA GLY A 389 0.39 -4.03 -12.55
C GLY A 389 -0.87 -4.75 -13.03
N GLY A 390 -1.42 -5.65 -12.19
CA GLY A 390 -2.68 -6.35 -12.50
C GLY A 390 -3.86 -5.38 -12.70
N SER A 391 -3.93 -4.30 -11.92
CA SER A 391 -4.97 -3.28 -12.05
C SER A 391 -4.84 -2.45 -13.34
N LYS A 392 -3.63 -2.12 -13.76
CA LYS A 392 -3.37 -1.46 -15.05
C LYS A 392 -3.77 -2.35 -16.23
N SER A 393 -3.42 -3.63 -16.18
CA SER A 393 -3.83 -4.62 -17.20
C SER A 393 -5.35 -4.77 -17.26
N ALA A 394 -6.01 -4.87 -16.10
CA ALA A 394 -7.46 -4.94 -16.02
C ALA A 394 -8.13 -3.65 -16.54
N ALA A 395 -7.61 -2.46 -16.24
CA ALA A 395 -8.12 -1.19 -16.71
C ALA A 395 -8.02 -1.08 -18.23
N LEU A 396 -6.88 -1.44 -18.80
CA LEU A 396 -6.64 -1.42 -20.23
C LEU A 396 -7.57 -2.38 -20.96
N ALA A 397 -7.58 -3.65 -20.54
CA ALA A 397 -8.39 -4.70 -21.13
C ALA A 397 -9.89 -4.41 -21.04
N THR A 398 -10.36 -3.96 -19.87
CA THR A 398 -11.79 -3.68 -19.67
C THR A 398 -12.25 -2.49 -20.50
N GLY A 399 -11.42 -1.44 -20.61
CA GLY A 399 -11.73 -0.30 -21.47
C GLY A 399 -11.85 -0.68 -22.94
N ALA A 400 -10.89 -1.43 -23.47
CA ALA A 400 -10.91 -1.93 -24.84
C ALA A 400 -12.10 -2.88 -25.08
N TYR A 401 -12.31 -3.86 -24.22
CA TYR A 401 -13.43 -4.80 -24.31
C TYR A 401 -14.78 -4.09 -24.30
N ALA A 402 -14.97 -3.14 -23.38
CA ALA A 402 -16.20 -2.36 -23.25
C ALA A 402 -16.48 -1.48 -24.49
N ARG A 403 -15.45 -1.14 -25.27
CA ARG A 403 -15.63 -0.45 -26.56
C ARG A 403 -15.91 -1.43 -27.69
N ILE A 404 -15.19 -2.56 -27.74
CA ILE A 404 -15.28 -3.57 -28.79
C ILE A 404 -16.61 -4.33 -28.71
N ARG A 405 -17.01 -4.76 -27.51
CA ARG A 405 -18.26 -5.48 -27.28
C ARG A 405 -19.46 -4.57 -27.46
N LYS A 406 -20.38 -4.92 -28.35
CA LYS A 406 -21.62 -4.18 -28.58
C LYS A 406 -22.84 -5.00 -28.14
N GLN A 407 -23.79 -4.32 -27.53
CA GLN A 407 -25.14 -4.82 -27.29
C GLN A 407 -26.14 -3.69 -27.63
N PHE A 408 -27.34 -4.03 -28.10
CA PHE A 408 -28.30 -3.05 -28.54
C PHE A 408 -27.75 -2.05 -29.59
N ASN A 409 -26.84 -2.54 -30.45
CA ASN A 409 -26.15 -1.80 -31.48
C ASN A 409 -25.24 -0.65 -30.96
N MET A 410 -24.78 -0.71 -29.72
CA MET A 410 -23.83 0.25 -29.13
C MET A 410 -22.79 -0.43 -28.27
N PRO A 411 -21.57 0.15 -28.12
CA PRO A 411 -20.56 -0.33 -27.21
C PRO A 411 -21.11 -0.42 -25.78
N ILE A 412 -20.84 -1.54 -25.09
CA ILE A 412 -21.35 -1.73 -23.72
C ILE A 412 -20.80 -0.69 -22.74
N GLY A 413 -19.62 -0.15 -22.99
CA GLY A 413 -18.99 0.90 -22.17
C GLY A 413 -19.74 2.24 -22.20
N ARG A 414 -20.81 2.38 -23.00
CA ARG A 414 -21.69 3.55 -23.03
C ARG A 414 -22.99 3.38 -22.23
N PHE A 415 -23.18 2.24 -21.60
CA PHE A 415 -24.27 2.06 -20.63
C PHE A 415 -23.85 2.64 -19.29
N GLU A 416 -24.67 3.49 -18.68
CA GLU A 416 -24.36 4.18 -17.42
C GLU A 416 -23.92 3.23 -16.29
N GLY A 417 -24.53 2.04 -16.19
CA GLY A 417 -24.13 1.03 -15.22
C GLY A 417 -22.71 0.47 -15.46
N VAL A 418 -22.28 0.39 -16.73
CA VAL A 418 -20.91 -0.01 -17.10
C VAL A 418 -19.94 1.17 -16.90
N GLU A 419 -20.35 2.39 -17.22
CA GLU A 419 -19.53 3.58 -16.99
C GLU A 419 -19.20 3.79 -15.52
N GLU A 420 -20.10 3.44 -14.61
CA GLU A 420 -19.85 3.49 -13.16
C GLU A 420 -18.70 2.57 -12.77
N ALA A 421 -18.67 1.32 -13.28
CA ALA A 421 -17.58 0.38 -13.06
C ALA A 421 -16.27 0.86 -13.70
N LEU A 422 -16.31 1.35 -14.95
CA LEU A 422 -15.14 1.89 -15.64
C LEU A 422 -14.55 3.10 -14.92
N ALA A 423 -15.37 3.98 -14.38
CA ALA A 423 -14.91 5.14 -13.60
C ALA A 423 -14.19 4.72 -12.31
N ARG A 424 -14.69 3.69 -11.58
CA ARG A 424 -13.99 3.13 -10.43
C ARG A 424 -12.67 2.48 -10.82
N ILE A 425 -12.67 1.66 -11.87
CA ILE A 425 -11.46 1.01 -12.39
C ILE A 425 -10.38 2.06 -12.70
N ALA A 426 -10.72 3.10 -13.46
CA ALA A 426 -9.78 4.15 -13.82
C ALA A 426 -9.29 4.94 -12.60
N GLY A 427 -10.21 5.43 -11.77
CA GLY A 427 -9.87 6.25 -10.60
C GLY A 427 -9.00 5.51 -9.58
N TYR A 428 -9.31 4.26 -9.30
CA TYR A 428 -8.53 3.44 -8.36
C TYR A 428 -7.17 3.05 -8.93
N THR A 429 -7.08 2.72 -10.22
CA THR A 429 -5.79 2.46 -10.89
C THR A 429 -4.89 3.70 -10.83
N TYR A 430 -5.44 4.90 -11.03
CA TYR A 430 -4.69 6.16 -10.89
C TYR A 430 -4.15 6.36 -9.48
N ALA A 431 -4.99 6.15 -8.46
CA ALA A 431 -4.62 6.27 -7.05
C ALA A 431 -3.52 5.27 -6.65
N MET A 432 -3.68 3.99 -7.06
CA MET A 432 -2.70 2.93 -6.78
C MET A 432 -1.35 3.19 -7.43
N SER A 433 -1.35 3.59 -8.70
CA SER A 433 -0.13 3.91 -9.43
C SER A 433 0.62 5.10 -8.82
N ALA A 434 -0.11 6.12 -8.33
CA ALA A 434 0.49 7.24 -7.62
C ALA A 434 1.09 6.80 -6.27
N LEU A 435 0.39 5.95 -5.53
CA LEU A 435 0.82 5.45 -4.23
C LEU A 435 2.06 4.55 -4.36
N SER A 436 2.05 3.59 -5.29
CA SER A 436 3.18 2.68 -5.56
C SER A 436 4.45 3.45 -5.95
N ARG A 437 4.32 4.44 -6.84
CA ARG A 437 5.44 5.30 -7.24
C ARG A 437 5.98 6.13 -6.07
N GLN A 438 5.08 6.65 -5.22
CA GLN A 438 5.44 7.43 -4.03
C GLN A 438 6.24 6.60 -3.03
N THR A 439 5.81 5.37 -2.74
CA THR A 439 6.50 4.51 -1.76
C THR A 439 7.84 4.00 -2.26
N ALA A 440 7.95 3.63 -3.53
CA ALA A 440 9.23 3.24 -4.14
C ALA A 440 10.24 4.40 -4.13
N SER A 441 9.81 5.62 -4.52
CA SER A 441 10.66 6.79 -4.45
C SER A 441 11.12 7.13 -3.02
N ALA A 442 10.28 6.89 -2.01
CA ALA A 442 10.67 7.11 -0.62
C ALA A 442 11.79 6.13 -0.18
N VAL A 443 11.74 4.88 -0.65
CA VAL A 443 12.79 3.89 -0.39
C VAL A 443 14.11 4.33 -1.06
N ASP A 444 14.08 4.77 -2.31
CA ASP A 444 15.26 5.27 -3.01
C ASP A 444 15.84 6.57 -2.39
N ASP A 445 15.01 7.31 -1.67
CA ASP A 445 15.44 8.43 -0.81
C ASP A 445 16.11 7.99 0.51
N GLY A 446 16.26 6.68 0.75
CA GLY A 446 16.80 6.10 1.98
C GLY A 446 15.80 6.01 3.13
N GLU A 447 14.50 6.24 2.88
CA GLU A 447 13.47 6.06 3.90
C GLU A 447 13.17 4.57 4.12
N LYS A 448 12.85 4.21 5.37
CA LYS A 448 12.28 2.91 5.74
C LYS A 448 10.79 3.10 6.04
N PRO A 449 9.90 3.17 5.01
CA PRO A 449 8.54 3.68 5.12
C PRO A 449 7.58 2.64 5.73
N SER A 450 7.64 2.42 7.04
CA SER A 450 6.83 1.42 7.74
C SER A 450 5.32 1.70 7.62
N VAL A 451 4.88 2.91 7.94
CA VAL A 451 3.46 3.31 7.85
C VAL A 451 3.01 3.51 6.40
N PRO A 452 3.74 4.25 5.54
CA PRO A 452 3.40 4.34 4.12
C PRO A 452 3.39 2.99 3.40
N GLY A 453 4.32 2.08 3.72
CA GLY A 453 4.34 0.72 3.18
C GLY A 453 3.10 -0.09 3.59
N ALA A 454 2.65 0.06 4.84
CA ALA A 454 1.41 -0.56 5.31
C ALA A 454 0.17 0.03 4.59
N ILE A 455 0.12 1.35 4.38
CA ILE A 455 -0.92 2.03 3.61
C ILE A 455 -0.93 1.51 2.16
N ALA A 456 0.24 1.46 1.53
CA ALA A 456 0.39 1.03 0.15
C ALA A 456 -0.05 -0.43 -0.04
N LYS A 457 0.44 -1.33 0.80
CA LYS A 457 0.07 -2.76 0.74
C LYS A 457 -1.44 -2.94 0.94
N TYR A 458 -2.00 -2.35 1.99
CA TYR A 458 -3.41 -2.50 2.30
C TYR A 458 -4.31 -1.97 1.17
N HIS A 459 -4.11 -0.72 0.76
CA HIS A 459 -4.98 -0.11 -0.24
C HIS A 459 -4.75 -0.64 -1.64
N ALA A 460 -3.51 -0.93 -2.05
CA ALA A 460 -3.27 -1.50 -3.37
C ALA A 460 -3.94 -2.87 -3.52
N THR A 461 -3.83 -3.74 -2.52
CA THR A 461 -4.45 -5.08 -2.59
C THR A 461 -5.97 -5.06 -2.50
N GLU A 462 -6.57 -4.17 -1.68
CA GLU A 462 -8.04 -4.03 -1.61
C GLU A 462 -8.61 -3.37 -2.86
N LEU A 463 -8.01 -2.29 -3.35
CA LEU A 463 -8.48 -1.61 -4.56
C LEU A 463 -8.32 -2.51 -5.80
N SER A 464 -7.26 -3.32 -5.86
CA SER A 464 -7.10 -4.32 -6.94
C SER A 464 -8.23 -5.34 -6.95
N ARG A 465 -8.68 -5.80 -5.78
CA ARG A 465 -9.86 -6.69 -5.69
C ARG A 465 -11.13 -6.04 -6.25
N GLU A 466 -11.37 -4.78 -5.91
CA GLU A 466 -12.51 -4.03 -6.43
C GLU A 466 -12.41 -3.81 -7.95
N ILE A 467 -11.22 -3.48 -8.45
CA ILE A 467 -10.96 -3.31 -9.88
C ILE A 467 -11.20 -4.62 -10.64
N ILE A 468 -10.67 -5.73 -10.15
CA ILE A 468 -10.82 -7.03 -10.80
C ILE A 468 -12.29 -7.48 -10.76
N LYS A 469 -13.00 -7.25 -9.65
CA LYS A 469 -14.43 -7.51 -9.54
C LYS A 469 -15.23 -6.74 -10.58
N ASP A 470 -15.02 -5.43 -10.66
CA ASP A 470 -15.70 -4.57 -11.64
C ASP A 470 -15.34 -4.98 -13.08
N ALA A 471 -14.09 -5.38 -13.34
CA ALA A 471 -13.68 -5.89 -14.64
C ALA A 471 -14.37 -7.20 -15.00
N MET A 472 -14.48 -8.14 -14.05
CA MET A 472 -15.22 -9.40 -14.23
C MET A 472 -16.70 -9.14 -14.54
N ASP A 473 -17.33 -8.20 -13.81
CA ASP A 473 -18.74 -7.83 -14.01
C ASP A 473 -18.97 -7.26 -15.42
N VAL A 474 -18.07 -6.38 -15.89
CA VAL A 474 -18.15 -5.80 -17.25
C VAL A 474 -17.96 -6.85 -18.34
N HIS A 475 -17.09 -7.84 -18.13
CA HIS A 475 -16.82 -8.90 -19.09
C HIS A 475 -17.90 -10.00 -19.08
N GLY A 476 -18.63 -10.18 -17.98
CA GLY A 476 -19.65 -11.22 -17.82
C GLY A 476 -19.08 -12.62 -18.07
N GLY A 477 -19.73 -13.43 -18.89
CA GLY A 477 -19.30 -14.78 -19.19
C GLY A 477 -17.86 -14.90 -19.71
N LYS A 478 -17.37 -13.92 -20.45
CA LYS A 478 -15.98 -13.86 -20.93
C LYS A 478 -14.96 -13.84 -19.80
N GLY A 479 -15.26 -13.15 -18.68
CA GLY A 479 -14.42 -13.15 -17.48
C GLY A 479 -14.49 -14.45 -16.69
N ILE A 480 -15.58 -15.21 -16.77
CA ILE A 480 -15.85 -16.42 -15.98
C ILE A 480 -15.26 -17.67 -16.63
N ILE A 481 -15.43 -17.85 -17.94
CA ILE A 481 -14.96 -19.04 -18.65
C ILE A 481 -13.44 -19.01 -18.75
N LEU A 482 -12.77 -19.96 -18.09
CA LEU A 482 -11.31 -20.08 -18.13
C LEU A 482 -10.86 -20.71 -19.46
N GLY A 483 -9.66 -20.34 -19.88
CA GLY A 483 -9.03 -20.82 -21.10
C GLY A 483 -7.93 -19.88 -21.55
N PRO A 484 -7.24 -20.16 -22.66
CA PRO A 484 -6.21 -19.29 -23.24
C PRO A 484 -6.69 -17.86 -23.49
N LYS A 485 -7.97 -17.67 -23.82
CA LYS A 485 -8.58 -16.37 -24.11
C LYS A 485 -8.99 -15.58 -22.85
N ASN A 486 -8.92 -16.18 -21.65
CA ASN A 486 -9.28 -15.52 -20.39
C ASN A 486 -8.04 -14.90 -19.75
N TYR A 487 -8.12 -13.60 -19.42
CA TYR A 487 -7.04 -12.81 -18.81
C TYR A 487 -7.42 -12.21 -17.43
N LEU A 488 -8.64 -12.47 -16.92
CA LEU A 488 -9.11 -11.94 -15.64
C LEU A 488 -9.29 -13.03 -14.58
N GLY A 489 -9.67 -14.24 -14.95
CA GLY A 489 -10.02 -15.31 -14.02
C GLY A 489 -8.87 -15.66 -13.06
N ARG A 490 -7.62 -15.65 -13.52
CA ARG A 490 -6.45 -15.90 -12.68
C ARG A 490 -6.17 -14.76 -11.70
N ALA A 491 -6.33 -13.52 -12.16
CA ALA A 491 -6.21 -12.35 -11.29
C ALA A 491 -7.29 -12.36 -10.19
N TRP A 492 -8.52 -12.76 -10.52
CA TRP A 492 -9.61 -12.97 -9.56
C TRP A 492 -9.26 -14.01 -8.49
N GLN A 493 -8.72 -15.16 -8.90
CA GLN A 493 -8.27 -16.21 -7.99
C GLN A 493 -7.07 -15.77 -7.14
N GLY A 494 -6.16 -14.96 -7.68
CA GLY A 494 -4.96 -14.49 -7.00
C GLY A 494 -5.19 -13.36 -5.98
N ALA A 495 -6.15 -12.48 -6.23
CA ALA A 495 -6.38 -11.29 -5.41
C ALA A 495 -6.61 -11.57 -3.91
N PRO A 496 -7.35 -12.62 -3.49
CA PRO A 496 -7.48 -12.98 -2.07
C PRO A 496 -6.18 -13.42 -1.41
N ILE A 497 -5.20 -13.89 -2.16
CA ILE A 497 -3.89 -14.28 -1.61
C ILE A 497 -3.15 -13.03 -1.13
N TRP A 498 -3.14 -11.97 -1.93
CA TRP A 498 -2.39 -10.75 -1.64
C TRP A 498 -2.85 -10.02 -0.37
N ILE A 499 -4.15 -10.14 0.01
CA ILE A 499 -4.65 -9.53 1.24
C ILE A 499 -4.23 -10.28 2.51
N THR A 500 -3.77 -11.53 2.38
CA THR A 500 -3.37 -12.35 3.54
C THR A 500 -1.88 -12.29 3.82
N VAL A 501 -1.04 -12.19 2.79
CA VAL A 501 0.43 -12.24 2.93
C VAL A 501 1.01 -10.90 3.36
N GLU A 502 2.23 -10.91 3.91
CA GLU A 502 2.95 -9.72 4.43
C GLU A 502 2.16 -8.91 5.47
N GLY A 503 1.41 -9.59 6.31
CA GLY A 503 0.48 -9.01 7.27
C GLY A 503 -0.94 -8.92 6.71
N ALA A 504 -1.85 -9.68 7.31
CA ALA A 504 -3.25 -9.70 6.90
C ALA A 504 -3.85 -8.28 6.91
N ASN A 505 -4.64 -7.94 5.88
CA ASN A 505 -5.19 -6.60 5.73
C ASN A 505 -6.00 -6.12 6.93
N ILE A 506 -6.72 -7.01 7.60
CA ILE A 506 -7.49 -6.68 8.81
C ILE A 506 -6.56 -6.13 9.90
N LEU A 507 -5.43 -6.81 10.14
CA LEU A 507 -4.41 -6.37 11.10
C LEU A 507 -3.70 -5.09 10.63
N THR A 508 -3.31 -5.05 9.36
CA THR A 508 -2.58 -3.91 8.78
C THR A 508 -3.37 -2.61 8.92
N ARG A 509 -4.67 -2.64 8.62
CA ARG A 509 -5.56 -1.47 8.69
C ARG A 509 -5.65 -0.87 10.09
N SER A 510 -5.85 -1.68 11.11
CA SER A 510 -6.10 -1.22 12.48
C SER A 510 -4.82 -1.00 13.28
N MET A 511 -3.90 -1.97 13.24
CA MET A 511 -2.73 -1.99 14.11
C MET A 511 -1.53 -1.31 13.47
N MET A 512 -1.19 -1.63 12.20
CA MET A 512 0.04 -1.11 11.62
C MET A 512 -0.10 0.34 11.16
N ILE A 513 -1.18 0.68 10.46
CA ILE A 513 -1.37 2.03 9.91
C ILE A 513 -1.59 3.05 11.02
N PHE A 514 -2.48 2.78 11.98
CA PHE A 514 -2.79 3.74 13.01
C PHE A 514 -2.28 3.35 14.40
N GLY A 515 -2.42 2.09 14.84
CA GLY A 515 -2.00 1.68 16.18
C GLY A 515 -0.51 1.97 16.44
N GLN A 516 0.36 1.54 15.52
CA GLN A 516 1.80 1.85 15.55
C GLN A 516 2.09 3.24 14.96
N GLY A 517 1.37 3.62 13.89
CA GLY A 517 1.56 4.89 13.22
C GLY A 517 1.27 6.09 14.12
N ALA A 518 0.26 6.03 14.98
CA ALA A 518 -0.06 7.11 15.90
C ALA A 518 1.09 7.38 16.89
N ILE A 519 1.73 6.34 17.41
CA ILE A 519 2.86 6.50 18.34
C ILE A 519 4.07 7.09 17.61
N ARG A 520 4.41 6.54 16.45
CA ARG A 520 5.61 6.92 15.67
C ARG A 520 5.50 8.27 15.00
N CYS A 521 4.39 8.52 14.30
CA CYS A 521 4.24 9.69 13.43
C CYS A 521 3.69 10.92 14.13
N HIS A 522 3.13 10.76 15.34
CA HIS A 522 2.65 11.89 16.11
C HIS A 522 3.81 12.77 16.61
N PRO A 523 3.74 14.12 16.52
CA PRO A 523 4.85 15.01 16.84
C PRO A 523 5.40 14.90 18.26
N TYR A 524 4.58 14.40 19.21
CA TYR A 524 4.88 14.43 20.65
C TYR A 524 4.83 13.06 21.33
N VAL A 525 3.92 12.15 20.94
CA VAL A 525 3.62 10.93 21.72
C VAL A 525 4.85 10.06 21.97
N LEU A 526 5.66 9.77 20.97
CA LEU A 526 6.87 8.98 21.15
C LEU A 526 7.86 9.68 22.09
N LYS A 527 8.04 10.99 21.94
CA LYS A 527 8.94 11.79 22.79
C LYS A 527 8.48 11.86 24.25
N GLU A 528 7.16 11.92 24.49
CA GLU A 528 6.58 11.85 25.82
C GLU A 528 6.82 10.47 26.46
N LEU A 529 6.74 9.39 25.67
CA LEU A 529 7.09 8.05 26.14
C LEU A 529 8.58 7.90 26.46
N GLU A 530 9.45 8.44 25.61
CA GLU A 530 10.90 8.49 25.82
C GLU A 530 11.25 9.32 27.08
N ALA A 531 10.57 10.44 27.29
CA ALA A 531 10.77 11.26 28.48
C ALA A 531 10.48 10.52 29.78
N LEU A 532 9.54 9.55 29.79
CA LEU A 532 9.28 8.70 30.96
C LEU A 532 10.45 7.79 31.34
N GLN A 533 11.36 7.52 30.40
CA GLN A 533 12.51 6.64 30.60
C GLN A 533 13.75 7.39 31.15
N ILE A 534 13.69 8.72 31.23
CA ILE A 534 14.77 9.51 31.81
C ILE A 534 14.90 9.17 33.30
N GLU A 535 16.09 8.73 33.74
CA GLU A 535 16.34 8.29 35.14
C GLU A 535 16.23 9.46 36.10
N ASP A 536 16.84 10.61 35.80
CA ASP A 536 16.81 11.78 36.68
C ASP A 536 15.39 12.38 36.72
N GLU A 537 14.79 12.40 37.89
CA GLU A 537 13.41 12.87 38.12
C GLU A 537 13.22 14.36 37.74
N ARG A 538 14.23 15.17 37.97
CA ARG A 538 14.16 16.60 37.69
C ARG A 538 14.25 16.84 36.18
N GLU A 539 15.15 16.19 35.51
CA GLU A 539 15.30 16.25 34.06
C GLU A 539 14.06 15.70 33.36
N ARG A 540 13.55 14.55 33.80
CA ARG A 540 12.29 13.95 33.33
C ARG A 540 11.12 14.93 33.44
N LEU A 541 10.96 15.60 34.59
CA LEU A 541 9.89 16.59 34.79
C LEU A 541 10.05 17.80 33.88
N VAL A 542 11.29 18.28 33.67
CA VAL A 542 11.58 19.42 32.78
C VAL A 542 11.24 19.09 31.33
N GLU A 543 11.68 17.95 30.83
CA GLU A 543 11.43 17.55 29.45
C GLU A 543 9.95 17.23 29.22
N PHE A 544 9.32 16.51 30.14
CA PHE A 544 7.89 16.24 30.04
C PHE A 544 7.05 17.52 30.08
N ASP A 545 7.38 18.52 30.92
CA ASP A 545 6.73 19.83 30.94
C ASP A 545 6.78 20.51 29.58
N ARG A 546 7.94 20.53 28.93
CA ARG A 546 8.16 21.11 27.62
C ARG A 546 7.28 20.43 26.55
N LEU A 547 7.24 19.09 26.55
CA LEU A 547 6.49 18.28 25.60
C LEU A 547 4.99 18.42 25.83
N LEU A 548 4.52 18.32 27.08
CA LEU A 548 3.10 18.40 27.44
C LEU A 548 2.47 19.71 26.96
N PHE A 549 3.09 20.86 27.27
CA PHE A 549 2.54 22.16 26.85
C PHE A 549 2.61 22.37 25.33
N ALA A 550 3.62 21.83 24.66
CA ALA A 550 3.71 21.82 23.22
C ALA A 550 2.63 20.94 22.57
N HIS A 551 2.28 19.79 23.18
CA HIS A 551 1.23 18.87 22.76
C HIS A 551 -0.17 19.47 22.99
N ILE A 552 -0.44 20.04 24.14
CA ILE A 552 -1.69 20.76 24.43
C ILE A 552 -1.90 21.88 23.40
N GLY A 553 -0.87 22.69 23.16
CA GLY A 553 -0.91 23.75 22.13
C GLY A 553 -1.16 23.20 20.72
N HIS A 554 -0.64 22.00 20.41
CA HIS A 554 -0.89 21.30 19.15
C HIS A 554 -2.34 20.89 19.02
N SER A 555 -2.91 20.19 19.99
CA SER A 555 -4.29 19.73 19.99
C SER A 555 -5.29 20.88 19.88
N ILE A 556 -5.09 21.96 20.66
CA ILE A 556 -5.91 23.17 20.57
C ILE A 556 -5.80 23.81 19.17
N SER A 557 -4.58 23.91 18.63
CA SER A 557 -4.35 24.46 17.29
C SER A 557 -5.06 23.63 16.22
N CYS A 558 -4.97 22.30 16.29
CA CYS A 558 -5.62 21.38 15.34
C CYS A 558 -7.15 21.50 15.42
N ALA A 559 -7.73 21.62 16.62
CA ALA A 559 -9.16 21.84 16.80
C ALA A 559 -9.63 23.16 16.16
N VAL A 560 -8.96 24.27 16.50
CA VAL A 560 -9.30 25.61 15.98
C VAL A 560 -9.08 25.70 14.47
N ARG A 561 -8.01 25.12 13.95
CA ARG A 561 -7.76 25.05 12.52
C ARG A 561 -8.80 24.22 11.79
N SER A 562 -9.17 23.05 12.33
CA SER A 562 -10.25 22.22 11.77
C SER A 562 -11.56 23.00 11.67
N PHE A 563 -11.92 23.72 12.73
CA PHE A 563 -13.14 24.53 12.79
C PHE A 563 -13.10 25.72 11.81
N ILE A 564 -12.07 26.57 11.87
CA ILE A 564 -11.96 27.77 11.02
C ILE A 564 -11.84 27.38 9.53
N LEU A 565 -11.01 26.38 9.22
CA LEU A 565 -10.87 25.90 7.84
C LEU A 565 -12.15 25.19 7.36
N GLY A 566 -12.91 24.58 8.27
CA GLY A 566 -14.24 24.05 8.01
C GLY A 566 -15.25 25.12 7.60
N LEU A 567 -15.36 26.20 8.38
CA LEU A 567 -16.25 27.32 8.10
C LEU A 567 -15.89 28.08 6.83
N SER A 568 -14.59 28.24 6.56
CA SER A 568 -14.07 29.04 5.43
C SER A 568 -13.85 28.22 4.15
N PHE A 569 -14.24 26.95 4.09
CA PHE A 569 -13.86 26.01 3.02
C PHE A 569 -12.34 26.02 2.75
N ALA A 570 -11.58 26.15 3.83
CA ALA A 570 -10.13 26.20 3.84
C ALA A 570 -9.51 27.35 3.02
N ARG A 571 -10.24 28.46 2.79
CA ARG A 571 -9.74 29.63 2.03
C ARG A 571 -8.52 30.28 2.66
N PHE A 572 -8.41 30.22 4.01
CA PHE A 572 -7.29 30.77 4.76
C PHE A 572 -6.06 29.86 4.86
N ALA A 573 -6.11 28.65 4.28
CA ALA A 573 -4.95 27.78 4.23
C ALA A 573 -3.94 28.30 3.19
N ALA A 574 -2.73 28.62 3.65
CA ALA A 574 -1.59 28.91 2.77
C ALA A 574 -1.08 27.59 2.19
N VAL A 575 -1.29 27.39 0.90
CA VAL A 575 -0.96 26.15 0.20
C VAL A 575 -0.38 26.46 -1.18
N PRO A 576 0.47 25.56 -1.71
CA PRO A 576 0.98 25.68 -3.09
C PRO A 576 -0.10 25.34 -4.13
N GLY A 577 0.33 25.25 -5.37
CA GLY A 577 -0.49 24.85 -6.49
C GLY A 577 -1.11 26.03 -7.25
N ASP A 578 -1.54 25.73 -8.45
CA ASP A 578 -2.24 26.65 -9.33
C ASP A 578 -3.77 26.66 -9.08
N ARG A 579 -4.51 27.32 -9.96
CA ARG A 579 -5.98 27.39 -9.87
C ARG A 579 -6.64 26.01 -9.89
N ARG A 580 -5.98 24.96 -10.49
CA ARG A 580 -6.52 23.61 -10.64
C ARG A 580 -6.32 22.76 -9.39
N THR A 581 -5.13 22.85 -8.75
CA THR A 581 -4.72 21.96 -7.66
C THR A 581 -4.84 22.58 -6.27
N ARG A 582 -4.80 23.92 -6.14
CA ARG A 582 -4.86 24.64 -4.86
C ARG A 582 -6.07 24.24 -4.00
N LYS A 583 -7.24 24.02 -4.62
CA LYS A 583 -8.46 23.59 -3.92
C LYS A 583 -8.29 22.25 -3.22
N TYR A 584 -7.51 21.34 -3.78
CA TYR A 584 -7.25 20.01 -3.23
C TYR A 584 -6.30 20.10 -2.02
N TYR A 585 -5.19 20.85 -2.13
CA TYR A 585 -4.28 21.08 -1.01
C TYR A 585 -4.98 21.76 0.18
N ARG A 586 -5.88 22.71 -0.08
CA ARG A 586 -6.71 23.36 0.95
C ARG A 586 -7.58 22.34 1.70
N LYS A 587 -8.27 21.48 0.98
CA LYS A 587 -9.09 20.42 1.58
C LYS A 587 -8.24 19.45 2.42
N LEU A 588 -7.11 19.00 1.90
CA LEU A 588 -6.22 18.10 2.64
C LEU A 588 -5.66 18.76 3.91
N THR A 589 -5.31 20.07 3.86
CA THR A 589 -4.86 20.81 5.05
C THR A 589 -5.95 20.86 6.12
N ARG A 590 -7.21 21.08 5.74
CA ARG A 590 -8.36 21.01 6.65
C ARG A 590 -8.47 19.63 7.29
N TYR A 591 -8.49 18.58 6.47
CA TYR A 591 -8.67 17.22 6.97
C TYR A 591 -7.46 16.68 7.72
N SER A 592 -6.24 17.15 7.44
CA SER A 592 -5.07 16.89 8.27
C SER A 592 -5.24 17.47 9.68
N ALA A 593 -5.71 18.72 9.82
CA ALA A 593 -6.01 19.30 11.14
C ALA A 593 -7.13 18.54 11.87
N ALA A 594 -8.19 18.16 11.16
CA ALA A 594 -9.28 17.35 11.71
C ALA A 594 -8.80 15.97 12.17
N PHE A 595 -7.95 15.30 11.36
CA PHE A 595 -7.36 14.02 11.69
C PHE A 595 -6.46 14.09 12.92
N ALA A 596 -5.52 15.05 12.96
CA ALA A 596 -4.62 15.23 14.09
C ALA A 596 -5.40 15.44 15.39
N PHE A 597 -6.44 16.29 15.38
CA PHE A 597 -7.29 16.51 16.55
C PHE A 597 -8.06 15.24 16.96
N LEU A 598 -8.66 14.50 16.02
CA LEU A 598 -9.36 13.24 16.31
C LEU A 598 -8.42 12.17 16.86
N ALA A 599 -7.18 12.10 16.36
CA ALA A 599 -6.16 11.20 16.85
C ALA A 599 -5.79 11.52 18.32
N ASP A 600 -5.55 12.79 18.65
CA ASP A 600 -5.25 13.25 20.00
C ASP A 600 -6.38 12.91 20.98
N ILE A 601 -7.61 13.23 20.60
CA ILE A 601 -8.79 12.95 21.45
C ILE A 601 -8.99 11.44 21.64
N ALA A 602 -8.74 10.63 20.62
CA ALA A 602 -8.82 9.17 20.73
C ALA A 602 -7.72 8.63 21.66
N MET A 603 -6.48 9.08 21.52
CA MET A 603 -5.37 8.69 22.39
C MET A 603 -5.60 9.12 23.84
N LEU A 604 -6.04 10.36 24.07
CA LEU A 604 -6.37 10.87 25.40
C LEU A 604 -7.48 10.05 26.08
N THR A 605 -8.50 9.64 25.31
CA THR A 605 -9.67 8.94 25.87
C THR A 605 -9.42 7.47 26.15
N TYR A 606 -8.74 6.80 25.23
CA TYR A 606 -8.55 5.36 25.31
C TYR A 606 -7.19 4.95 25.91
N GLY A 607 -6.18 5.84 25.85
CA GLY A 607 -4.81 5.51 26.27
C GLY A 607 -4.34 4.21 25.61
N GLY A 608 -3.70 3.34 26.39
CA GLY A 608 -3.23 2.04 25.92
C GLY A 608 -4.33 1.09 25.40
N LYS A 609 -5.60 1.29 25.82
CA LYS A 609 -6.73 0.50 25.32
C LYS A 609 -7.08 0.80 23.86
N LEU A 610 -6.53 1.86 23.26
CA LEU A 610 -6.78 2.19 21.87
C LEU A 610 -6.35 1.05 20.91
N LYS A 611 -5.33 0.27 21.27
CA LYS A 611 -4.89 -0.94 20.54
C LYS A 611 -6.00 -1.99 20.44
N GLN A 612 -6.82 -2.13 21.48
CA GLN A 612 -7.94 -3.08 21.52
C GLN A 612 -9.21 -2.50 20.86
N LYS A 613 -9.26 -1.19 20.62
CA LYS A 613 -10.38 -0.51 19.95
C LYS A 613 -10.18 -0.44 18.44
N GLU A 614 -9.94 -1.58 17.82
CA GLU A 614 -9.54 -1.72 16.41
C GLU A 614 -10.51 -1.07 15.42
N LYS A 615 -11.82 -1.00 15.72
CA LYS A 615 -12.79 -0.28 14.88
C LYS A 615 -12.52 1.23 14.84
N ILE A 616 -12.08 1.82 15.95
CA ILE A 616 -11.71 3.25 16.01
C ILE A 616 -10.36 3.45 15.35
N SER A 617 -9.36 2.64 15.69
CA SER A 617 -8.02 2.67 15.09
C SER A 617 -8.09 2.49 13.56
N GLY A 618 -8.91 1.53 13.09
CA GLY A 618 -9.11 1.30 11.65
C GLY A 618 -9.72 2.51 10.93
N ARG A 619 -10.73 3.18 11.52
CA ARG A 619 -11.31 4.40 10.93
C ARG A 619 -10.32 5.56 10.90
N LEU A 620 -9.51 5.72 11.94
CA LEU A 620 -8.44 6.72 11.97
C LEU A 620 -7.35 6.37 10.95
N GLY A 621 -7.02 5.09 10.81
CA GLY A 621 -6.15 4.58 9.76
C GLY A 621 -6.68 4.85 8.35
N ASP A 622 -7.98 4.72 8.12
CA ASP A 622 -8.62 5.05 6.84
C ASP A 622 -8.47 6.55 6.52
N ILE A 623 -8.65 7.44 7.51
CA ILE A 623 -8.45 8.89 7.32
C ILE A 623 -7.00 9.17 6.92
N LEU A 624 -6.04 8.66 7.68
CA LEU A 624 -4.61 8.83 7.38
C LEU A 624 -4.25 8.32 5.99
N SER A 625 -4.72 7.12 5.66
CA SER A 625 -4.47 6.48 4.36
C SER A 625 -5.00 7.31 3.21
N GLN A 626 -6.26 7.77 3.28
CA GLN A 626 -6.84 8.57 2.21
C GLN A 626 -6.16 9.94 2.08
N LEU A 627 -5.71 10.55 3.18
CA LEU A 627 -4.90 11.76 3.15
C LEU A 627 -3.55 11.51 2.44
N TYR A 628 -2.90 10.40 2.74
CA TYR A 628 -1.62 10.03 2.12
C TYR A 628 -1.78 9.70 0.63
N ILE A 629 -2.80 8.94 0.25
CA ILE A 629 -3.13 8.60 -1.15
C ILE A 629 -3.42 9.88 -1.96
N CYS A 630 -4.25 10.78 -1.43
CA CYS A 630 -4.51 12.07 -2.07
C CYS A 630 -3.23 12.89 -2.26
N SER A 631 -2.34 12.87 -1.28
CA SER A 631 -1.05 13.56 -1.36
C SER A 631 -0.16 12.97 -2.47
N ALA A 632 -0.10 11.63 -2.57
CA ALA A 632 0.61 10.92 -3.62
C ALA A 632 0.04 11.24 -5.02
N MET A 633 -1.29 11.24 -5.16
CA MET A 633 -1.95 11.61 -6.43
C MET A 633 -1.61 13.04 -6.86
N LEU A 634 -1.62 13.99 -5.93
CA LEU A 634 -1.26 15.37 -6.23
C LEU A 634 0.22 15.51 -6.60
N ARG A 635 1.12 14.83 -5.88
CA ARG A 635 2.56 14.84 -6.21
C ARG A 635 2.82 14.25 -7.59
N ARG A 636 2.17 13.13 -7.94
CA ARG A 636 2.23 12.55 -9.28
C ARG A 636 1.75 13.54 -10.33
N PHE A 637 0.59 14.17 -10.14
CA PHE A 637 0.03 15.12 -11.08
C PHE A 637 0.92 16.35 -11.30
N GLU A 638 1.55 16.86 -10.21
CA GLU A 638 2.53 17.94 -10.29
C GLU A 638 3.81 17.50 -11.03
N HIS A 639 4.30 16.29 -10.74
CA HIS A 639 5.49 15.72 -11.39
C HIS A 639 5.28 15.48 -12.89
N ASP A 640 4.11 14.98 -13.27
CA ASP A 640 3.71 14.76 -14.67
C ASP A 640 3.37 16.09 -15.42
N ALA A 641 3.80 17.24 -14.90
CA ALA A 641 3.58 18.58 -15.46
C ALA A 641 2.10 18.98 -15.58
N ARG A 642 1.23 18.45 -14.75
CA ARG A 642 -0.21 18.80 -14.63
C ARG A 642 -0.99 18.63 -15.92
N PRO A 643 -1.00 17.45 -16.57
CA PRO A 643 -1.69 17.25 -17.80
C PRO A 643 -3.18 17.53 -17.66
N ALA A 644 -3.70 18.45 -18.50
CA ALA A 644 -5.10 18.87 -18.38
C ALA A 644 -6.08 17.72 -18.64
N ALA A 645 -5.70 16.77 -19.50
CA ALA A 645 -6.48 15.59 -19.84
C ALA A 645 -6.65 14.62 -18.66
N ASP A 646 -5.69 14.58 -17.69
CA ASP A 646 -5.75 13.72 -16.50
C ASP A 646 -6.60 14.35 -15.36
N GLN A 647 -7.02 15.60 -15.52
CA GLN A 647 -7.77 16.29 -14.46
C GLN A 647 -9.09 15.60 -14.09
N PRO A 648 -9.88 15.04 -15.00
CA PRO A 648 -11.09 14.29 -14.63
C PRO A 648 -10.81 13.10 -13.74
N ILE A 649 -9.79 12.28 -14.04
CA ILE A 649 -9.45 11.09 -13.25
C ILE A 649 -8.88 11.46 -11.88
N LEU A 650 -8.02 12.47 -11.80
CA LEU A 650 -7.55 13.01 -10.52
C LEU A 650 -8.73 13.53 -9.69
N ALA A 651 -9.65 14.28 -10.30
CA ALA A 651 -10.81 14.84 -9.60
C ALA A 651 -11.71 13.71 -9.06
N TRP A 652 -11.98 12.68 -9.85
CA TRP A 652 -12.80 11.56 -9.46
C TRP A 652 -12.18 10.83 -8.25
N ALA A 653 -10.93 10.41 -8.35
CA ALA A 653 -10.23 9.69 -7.30
C ALA A 653 -10.08 10.55 -6.01
N PHE A 654 -9.85 11.85 -6.16
CA PHE A 654 -9.77 12.78 -5.03
C PHE A 654 -11.12 12.96 -4.33
N HIS A 655 -12.21 13.12 -5.07
CA HIS A 655 -13.56 13.27 -4.48
C HIS A 655 -13.99 12.00 -3.76
N ASP A 656 -13.74 10.83 -4.31
CA ASP A 656 -14.00 9.55 -3.67
C ASP A 656 -13.20 9.40 -2.36
N ALA A 657 -11.91 9.70 -2.39
CA ALA A 657 -11.04 9.62 -1.21
C ALA A 657 -11.48 10.59 -0.10
N VAL A 658 -11.80 11.84 -0.43
CA VAL A 658 -12.22 12.84 0.57
C VAL A 658 -13.61 12.49 1.11
N TYR A 659 -14.51 11.93 0.31
CA TYR A 659 -15.79 11.41 0.78
C TYR A 659 -15.59 10.27 1.80
N LYS A 660 -14.64 9.35 1.54
CA LYS A 660 -14.24 8.29 2.48
C LYS A 660 -13.66 8.85 3.78
N ILE A 661 -12.81 9.90 3.71
CA ILE A 661 -12.31 10.61 4.91
C ILE A 661 -13.47 11.12 5.76
N GLN A 662 -14.42 11.82 5.14
CA GLN A 662 -15.58 12.36 5.84
C GLN A 662 -16.42 11.26 6.50
N HIS A 663 -16.61 10.13 5.81
CA HIS A 663 -17.36 8.99 6.33
C HIS A 663 -16.64 8.33 7.52
N ALA A 664 -15.33 8.11 7.42
CA ALA A 664 -14.51 7.54 8.48
C ALA A 664 -14.48 8.45 9.72
N ALA A 665 -14.27 9.77 9.54
CA ALA A 665 -14.30 10.74 10.64
C ALA A 665 -15.67 10.77 11.34
N ARG A 666 -16.77 10.71 10.59
CA ARG A 666 -18.10 10.57 11.16
C ARG A 666 -18.23 9.28 11.97
N GLY A 667 -17.73 8.17 11.45
CA GLY A 667 -17.75 6.89 12.15
C GLY A 667 -16.95 6.90 13.47
N VAL A 668 -15.86 7.67 13.56
CA VAL A 668 -15.12 7.90 14.81
C VAL A 668 -16.01 8.67 15.81
N ILE A 669 -16.60 9.80 15.38
CA ILE A 669 -17.40 10.67 16.23
C ILE A 669 -18.64 9.95 16.75
N ASP A 670 -19.39 9.25 15.91
CA ASP A 670 -20.62 8.57 16.28
C ASP A 670 -20.41 7.43 17.28
N ASN A 671 -19.21 6.83 17.26
CA ASN A 671 -18.82 5.75 18.17
C ASN A 671 -17.88 6.22 19.29
N TYR A 672 -17.74 7.54 19.49
CA TYR A 672 -16.96 8.06 20.59
C TYR A 672 -17.64 7.71 21.93
N PRO A 673 -16.91 7.27 22.98
CA PRO A 673 -17.51 6.68 24.19
C PRO A 673 -18.34 7.70 25.00
N LEU A 674 -17.86 8.95 25.06
CA LEU A 674 -18.52 10.02 25.82
C LEU A 674 -19.58 10.70 24.94
N SER A 675 -20.84 10.35 25.09
CA SER A 675 -21.93 10.83 24.24
C SER A 675 -22.09 12.35 24.24
N TRP A 676 -21.83 13.02 25.38
CA TRP A 676 -21.91 14.47 25.51
C TRP A 676 -20.78 15.21 24.74
N VAL A 677 -19.67 14.56 24.43
CA VAL A 677 -18.57 15.14 23.64
C VAL A 677 -18.87 15.12 22.13
N ARG A 678 -19.69 14.18 21.67
CA ARG A 678 -19.98 13.99 20.24
C ARG A 678 -20.49 15.24 19.51
N PRO A 679 -21.39 16.06 20.09
CA PRO A 679 -21.84 17.30 19.45
C PRO A 679 -20.70 18.31 19.27
N PHE A 680 -19.79 18.44 20.24
CA PHE A 680 -18.62 19.31 20.14
C PHE A 680 -17.65 18.83 19.06
N LEU A 681 -17.39 17.53 18.99
CA LEU A 681 -16.56 16.97 17.92
C LEU A 681 -17.20 17.20 16.55
N ARG A 682 -18.53 17.05 16.43
CA ARG A 682 -19.25 17.37 15.18
C ARG A 682 -19.11 18.82 14.80
N LEU A 683 -19.25 19.74 15.75
CA LEU A 683 -19.11 21.17 15.53
C LEU A 683 -17.68 21.54 15.07
N ILE A 684 -16.68 20.98 15.70
CA ILE A 684 -15.27 21.27 15.36
C ILE A 684 -14.89 20.70 13.99
N ILE A 685 -15.29 19.47 13.71
CA ILE A 685 -14.88 18.76 12.47
C ILE A 685 -15.80 19.12 11.29
N PHE A 686 -17.08 19.24 11.53
CA PHE A 686 -18.11 19.48 10.52
C PHE A 686 -18.99 20.71 10.85
N PRO A 687 -18.43 21.92 10.98
CA PRO A 687 -19.18 23.10 11.41
C PRO A 687 -20.33 23.47 10.45
N LEU A 688 -20.21 23.14 9.17
CA LEU A 688 -21.23 23.31 8.13
C LEU A 688 -21.90 21.97 7.72
N GLY A 689 -21.78 20.94 8.58
CA GLY A 689 -22.23 19.60 8.25
C GLY A 689 -21.30 18.87 7.29
N ARG A 690 -21.79 17.77 6.70
CA ARG A 690 -21.04 16.92 5.75
C ARG A 690 -21.15 17.53 4.36
N VAL A 691 -20.14 18.30 3.96
CA VAL A 691 -20.13 19.04 2.70
C VAL A 691 -19.48 18.30 1.53
N GLU A 692 -18.73 17.22 1.83
CA GLU A 692 -18.08 16.43 0.78
C GLU A 692 -19.07 15.46 0.15
N ARG A 693 -19.02 15.37 -1.17
CA ARG A 693 -19.87 14.50 -1.98
C ARG A 693 -19.00 13.48 -2.72
N ALA A 694 -19.53 12.30 -2.94
CA ALA A 694 -18.96 11.32 -3.86
C ALA A 694 -18.82 11.93 -5.27
N PRO A 695 -17.99 11.36 -6.14
CA PRO A 695 -17.95 11.76 -7.55
C PRO A 695 -19.36 11.70 -8.16
N ASN A 696 -19.74 12.74 -8.92
CA ASN A 696 -21.04 12.77 -9.58
C ASN A 696 -21.01 12.08 -10.95
N ASP A 697 -22.17 11.74 -11.47
CA ASP A 697 -22.34 10.98 -12.73
C ASP A 697 -21.63 11.66 -13.91
N ARG A 698 -21.77 12.99 -14.04
CA ARG A 698 -21.08 13.75 -15.11
C ARG A 698 -19.56 13.58 -15.08
N LEU A 699 -18.97 13.46 -13.90
CA LEU A 699 -17.54 13.20 -13.74
C LEU A 699 -17.24 11.73 -14.04
N GLY A 700 -18.13 10.82 -13.61
CA GLY A 700 -18.07 9.39 -13.92
C GLY A 700 -18.04 9.14 -15.44
N HIS A 701 -18.97 9.71 -16.20
CA HIS A 701 -19.01 9.64 -17.68
C HIS A 701 -17.68 10.09 -18.31
N LYS A 702 -17.11 11.22 -17.84
CA LYS A 702 -15.83 11.71 -18.37
C LYS A 702 -14.67 10.75 -18.10
N VAL A 703 -14.64 10.13 -16.93
CA VAL A 703 -13.58 9.20 -16.54
C VAL A 703 -13.72 7.87 -17.28
N ALA A 704 -14.93 7.32 -17.37
CA ALA A 704 -15.22 6.12 -18.15
C ALA A 704 -14.79 6.27 -19.61
N ALA A 705 -15.11 7.41 -20.22
CA ALA A 705 -14.75 7.71 -21.60
C ALA A 705 -13.24 7.68 -21.87
N LEU A 706 -12.40 7.96 -20.85
CA LEU A 706 -10.94 7.89 -20.98
C LEU A 706 -10.42 6.46 -21.23
N LEU A 707 -11.14 5.45 -20.77
CA LEU A 707 -10.74 4.04 -21.00
C LEU A 707 -11.21 3.50 -22.34
N LEU A 708 -12.25 4.12 -22.95
CA LEU A 708 -12.92 3.60 -24.15
C LEU A 708 -12.22 3.97 -25.46
N SER A 709 -11.18 4.76 -25.42
CA SER A 709 -10.48 5.23 -26.64
C SER A 709 -9.00 5.43 -26.36
N PRO A 710 -8.13 5.22 -27.35
CA PRO A 710 -6.72 5.59 -27.25
C PRO A 710 -6.57 7.07 -26.88
N SER A 711 -5.73 7.37 -25.91
CA SER A 711 -5.42 8.74 -25.48
C SER A 711 -4.16 8.77 -24.63
N GLU A 712 -3.47 9.90 -24.61
CA GLU A 712 -2.31 10.09 -23.73
C GLU A 712 -2.61 9.82 -22.23
N THR A 713 -3.83 10.14 -21.77
CA THR A 713 -4.25 9.86 -20.40
C THR A 713 -4.34 8.35 -20.14
N ARG A 714 -4.93 7.60 -21.08
CA ARG A 714 -5.02 6.14 -21.02
C ARG A 714 -3.63 5.52 -21.04
N ASP A 715 -2.74 6.00 -21.89
CA ASP A 715 -1.35 5.53 -21.98
C ASP A 715 -0.58 5.82 -20.69
N ARG A 716 -0.70 7.04 -20.11
CA ARG A 716 -0.08 7.35 -18.80
C ARG A 716 -0.64 6.52 -17.66
N LEU A 717 -1.96 6.24 -17.69
CA LEU A 717 -2.60 5.41 -16.66
C LEU A 717 -2.09 3.97 -16.66
N THR A 718 -1.86 3.40 -17.84
CA THR A 718 -1.52 1.98 -18.04
C THR A 718 -0.06 1.75 -18.43
N ARG A 719 0.78 2.81 -18.43
CA ARG A 719 2.20 2.72 -18.77
C ARG A 719 2.92 1.65 -17.95
N GLY A 720 3.82 0.91 -18.63
CA GLY A 720 4.71 -0.07 -18.00
C GLY A 720 4.14 -1.47 -17.87
N ILE A 721 2.98 -1.77 -18.46
CA ILE A 721 2.50 -3.14 -18.62
C ILE A 721 2.98 -3.75 -19.93
N TYR A 722 2.99 -5.08 -20.00
CA TYR A 722 3.34 -5.80 -21.22
C TYR A 722 2.20 -5.73 -22.25
N LEU A 723 2.56 -5.38 -23.50
CA LEU A 723 1.66 -5.29 -24.62
C LEU A 723 2.32 -5.95 -25.83
N SER A 724 2.01 -7.19 -26.09
CA SER A 724 2.44 -7.91 -27.28
C SER A 724 1.23 -8.20 -28.16
N ASP A 725 1.47 -8.24 -29.46
CA ASP A 725 0.48 -8.69 -30.46
C ASP A 725 0.68 -10.16 -30.85
N ARG A 726 1.55 -10.87 -30.13
CA ARG A 726 1.80 -12.29 -30.39
C ARG A 726 0.49 -13.09 -30.23
N SER A 727 0.38 -14.14 -31.03
CA SER A 727 -0.75 -15.07 -30.96
C SER A 727 -0.92 -15.60 -29.52
N GLY A 728 -2.12 -15.51 -29.00
CA GLY A 728 -2.46 -16.01 -27.66
C GLY A 728 -2.36 -15.00 -26.51
N TYR A 729 -1.96 -13.73 -26.75
CA TYR A 729 -2.05 -12.68 -25.74
C TYR A 729 -3.24 -11.75 -25.99
N PRO A 730 -4.40 -11.99 -25.31
CA PRO A 730 -5.66 -11.33 -25.68
C PRO A 730 -5.64 -9.82 -25.51
N ILE A 731 -4.92 -9.25 -24.52
CA ILE A 731 -4.91 -7.81 -24.26
C ILE A 731 -4.21 -7.07 -25.40
N GLY A 732 -3.06 -7.56 -25.88
CA GLY A 732 -2.36 -6.96 -27.01
C GLY A 732 -3.19 -7.00 -28.30
N VAL A 733 -3.88 -8.12 -28.55
CA VAL A 733 -4.78 -8.25 -29.71
C VAL A 733 -5.96 -7.25 -29.65
N MET A 734 -6.54 -7.07 -28.44
CA MET A 734 -7.61 -6.08 -28.24
C MET A 734 -7.14 -4.64 -28.46
N GLU A 735 -5.97 -4.30 -27.96
CA GLU A 735 -5.40 -2.95 -28.13
C GLU A 735 -5.12 -2.63 -29.59
N LYS A 736 -4.66 -3.60 -30.36
CA LYS A 736 -4.42 -3.46 -31.80
C LYS A 736 -5.72 -3.32 -32.59
N LEU A 737 -6.80 -3.97 -32.14
CA LEU A 737 -8.12 -3.88 -32.80
C LEU A 737 -8.89 -2.60 -32.44
N LEU A 738 -8.67 -2.03 -31.27
CA LEU A 738 -9.46 -0.91 -30.75
C LEU A 738 -9.55 0.31 -31.70
N PRO A 739 -8.46 0.79 -32.33
CA PRO A 739 -8.54 1.87 -33.33
C PRO A 739 -9.42 1.51 -34.52
N ASP A 740 -9.35 0.27 -35.02
CA ASP A 740 -10.11 -0.19 -36.17
C ASP A 740 -11.62 -0.25 -35.88
N VAL A 741 -11.99 -0.73 -34.70
CA VAL A 741 -13.38 -0.72 -34.21
C VAL A 741 -13.93 0.72 -34.16
N ILE A 742 -13.12 1.66 -33.69
CA ILE A 742 -13.50 3.07 -33.63
C ILE A 742 -13.66 3.64 -35.07
N ALA A 743 -12.76 3.28 -35.97
CA ALA A 743 -12.83 3.71 -37.39
C ALA A 743 -14.03 3.08 -38.13
N ALA A 744 -14.45 1.88 -37.77
CA ALA A 744 -15.61 1.20 -38.33
C ALA A 744 -16.95 1.82 -37.88
N GLU A 745 -17.05 2.48 -36.74
CA GLU A 745 -18.32 2.98 -36.18
C GLU A 745 -19.11 3.94 -37.12
N PRO A 746 -18.49 4.88 -37.88
CA PRO A 746 -19.23 5.71 -38.82
C PRO A 746 -19.89 4.90 -39.94
N LEU A 747 -19.19 3.89 -40.45
CA LEU A 747 -19.71 3.01 -41.50
C LEU A 747 -20.85 2.14 -40.99
N GLU A 748 -20.67 1.53 -39.79
CA GLU A 748 -21.72 0.75 -39.13
C GLU A 748 -22.99 1.59 -38.89
N ARG A 749 -22.84 2.86 -38.49
CA ARG A 749 -24.00 3.77 -38.33
C ARG A 749 -24.69 4.06 -39.65
N LYS A 750 -23.94 4.16 -40.74
CA LYS A 750 -24.48 4.33 -42.08
C LYS A 750 -25.30 3.11 -42.48
N LEU A 751 -24.79 1.90 -42.26
CA LEU A 751 -25.49 0.65 -42.53
C LEU A 751 -26.77 0.51 -41.68
N LEU A 752 -26.70 0.78 -40.40
CA LEU A 752 -27.86 0.74 -39.50
C LEU A 752 -28.96 1.73 -39.92
N LYS A 753 -28.59 2.92 -40.42
CA LYS A 753 -29.54 3.89 -40.96
C LYS A 753 -30.19 3.36 -42.24
N ALA A 754 -29.41 2.77 -43.14
CA ALA A 754 -29.93 2.18 -44.38
C ALA A 754 -30.87 0.99 -44.10
N GLN A 755 -30.56 0.15 -43.10
CA GLN A 755 -31.48 -0.92 -42.63
C GLN A 755 -32.79 -0.37 -42.11
N ARG A 756 -32.76 0.65 -41.25
CA ARG A 756 -33.98 1.29 -40.72
C ARG A 756 -34.83 1.92 -41.79
N ASN A 757 -34.22 2.41 -42.86
CA ASN A 757 -34.89 2.98 -44.00
C ASN A 757 -35.39 1.92 -45.02
N GLY A 758 -35.14 0.62 -44.76
CA GLY A 758 -35.52 -0.49 -45.63
C GLY A 758 -34.70 -0.63 -46.91
N GLN A 759 -33.59 0.10 -47.02
CA GLN A 759 -32.66 0.03 -48.16
C GLN A 759 -31.88 -1.29 -48.14
N ILE A 760 -31.48 -1.77 -46.98
CA ILE A 760 -30.79 -3.04 -46.77
C ILE A 760 -31.72 -3.99 -46.00
N LYS A 761 -31.86 -5.22 -46.50
CA LYS A 761 -32.77 -6.24 -45.95
C LYS A 761 -32.07 -7.59 -45.69
N GLY A 762 -30.77 -7.68 -45.88
CA GLY A 762 -29.98 -8.91 -45.68
C GLY A 762 -30.15 -9.49 -44.25
N HIS A 763 -30.21 -10.79 -44.14
CA HIS A 763 -30.33 -11.50 -42.84
C HIS A 763 -28.98 -11.69 -42.17
N THR A 764 -27.93 -11.90 -42.92
CA THR A 764 -26.55 -12.01 -42.44
C THR A 764 -25.81 -10.68 -42.58
N PHE A 765 -24.73 -10.54 -41.85
CA PHE A 765 -23.90 -9.33 -41.96
C PHE A 765 -23.24 -9.20 -43.33
N GLU A 766 -22.82 -10.31 -43.89
CA GLU A 766 -22.24 -10.42 -45.23
C GLU A 766 -23.26 -9.96 -46.30
N GLU A 767 -24.49 -10.50 -46.27
CA GLU A 767 -25.58 -10.06 -47.19
C GLU A 767 -25.88 -8.56 -47.08
N GLN A 768 -25.84 -8.03 -45.85
CA GLN A 768 -26.06 -6.60 -45.63
C GLN A 768 -24.95 -5.74 -46.23
N LEU A 769 -23.70 -6.21 -46.17
CA LEU A 769 -22.54 -5.53 -46.76
C LEU A 769 -22.61 -5.60 -48.32
N ASP A 770 -22.98 -6.77 -48.87
CA ASP A 770 -23.11 -6.94 -50.30
C ASP A 770 -24.21 -6.05 -50.86
N GLN A 771 -25.38 -6.00 -50.24
CA GLN A 771 -26.45 -5.06 -50.62
C GLN A 771 -26.04 -3.58 -50.45
N ALA A 772 -25.23 -3.26 -49.44
CA ALA A 772 -24.71 -1.90 -49.25
C ALA A 772 -23.68 -1.53 -50.31
N LEU A 773 -22.92 -2.50 -50.81
CA LEU A 773 -21.98 -2.34 -51.93
C LEU A 773 -22.75 -2.12 -53.23
N ASP A 774 -23.75 -2.99 -53.53
CA ASP A 774 -24.59 -2.88 -54.74
C ASP A 774 -25.33 -1.53 -54.84
N GLN A 775 -25.66 -0.94 -53.68
CA GLN A 775 -26.31 0.37 -53.59
C GLN A 775 -25.33 1.55 -53.47
N GLU A 776 -24.05 1.33 -53.66
CA GLU A 776 -22.99 2.34 -53.57
C GLU A 776 -22.96 3.07 -52.18
N LEU A 777 -23.51 2.43 -51.16
CA LEU A 777 -23.45 2.94 -49.78
C LEU A 777 -22.07 2.81 -49.16
N ILE A 778 -21.33 1.74 -49.54
CA ILE A 778 -19.94 1.50 -49.18
C ILE A 778 -19.18 1.05 -50.44
N ASN A 779 -17.86 1.18 -50.42
CA ASN A 779 -17.00 0.64 -51.47
C ASN A 779 -16.38 -0.73 -51.03
N GLU A 780 -15.70 -1.42 -51.98
CA GLU A 780 -15.09 -2.72 -51.71
C GLU A 780 -14.09 -2.69 -50.52
N ARG A 781 -13.27 -1.66 -50.42
CA ARG A 781 -12.30 -1.51 -49.31
C ARG A 781 -13.00 -1.37 -47.96
N GLU A 782 -14.09 -0.59 -47.91
CA GLU A 782 -14.89 -0.43 -46.69
C GLU A 782 -15.61 -1.72 -46.30
N ARG A 783 -16.10 -2.49 -47.31
CA ARG A 783 -16.69 -3.80 -47.11
C ARG A 783 -15.68 -4.78 -46.48
N ASP A 784 -14.52 -4.93 -47.11
CA ASP A 784 -13.47 -5.84 -46.64
C ASP A 784 -12.93 -5.45 -45.24
N PHE A 785 -12.80 -4.13 -45.02
CA PHE A 785 -12.42 -3.61 -43.69
C PHE A 785 -13.47 -3.98 -42.61
N LEU A 786 -14.75 -3.80 -42.89
CA LEU A 786 -15.82 -4.15 -41.94
C LEU A 786 -15.89 -5.65 -41.69
N LEU A 787 -15.66 -6.50 -42.71
CA LEU A 787 -15.56 -7.95 -42.53
C LEU A 787 -14.39 -8.35 -41.64
N ASP A 788 -13.20 -7.76 -41.83
CA ASP A 788 -12.04 -8.04 -41.03
C ASP A 788 -12.25 -7.58 -39.59
N VAL A 789 -12.73 -6.38 -39.36
CA VAL A 789 -13.06 -5.86 -38.01
C VAL A 789 -14.09 -6.78 -37.30
N ARG A 790 -15.11 -7.23 -38.05
CA ARG A 790 -16.13 -8.14 -37.53
C ARG A 790 -15.52 -9.47 -37.10
N ARG A 791 -14.71 -10.08 -37.94
CA ARG A 791 -14.05 -11.36 -37.68
C ARG A 791 -13.18 -11.29 -36.41
N ARG A 792 -12.32 -10.25 -36.35
CA ARG A 792 -11.43 -10.03 -35.17
C ARG A 792 -12.22 -9.72 -33.90
N THR A 793 -13.32 -8.98 -34.04
CA THR A 793 -14.23 -8.71 -32.91
C THR A 793 -14.85 -9.98 -32.37
N LEU A 794 -15.34 -10.87 -33.25
CA LEU A 794 -15.94 -12.16 -32.85
C LEU A 794 -14.92 -13.05 -32.15
N ASP A 795 -13.67 -13.07 -32.57
CA ASP A 795 -12.63 -13.84 -31.91
C ASP A 795 -12.33 -13.31 -30.48
N ILE A 796 -12.23 -12.00 -30.31
CA ILE A 796 -12.00 -11.36 -29.01
C ILE A 796 -13.15 -11.63 -28.02
N ILE A 797 -14.39 -11.54 -28.47
CA ILE A 797 -15.56 -11.72 -27.60
C ILE A 797 -15.91 -13.19 -27.38
N SER A 798 -15.31 -14.12 -28.14
CA SER A 798 -15.49 -15.56 -27.95
C SER A 798 -14.87 -16.05 -26.64
N VAL A 799 -15.30 -17.19 -26.19
CA VAL A 799 -14.74 -17.92 -25.04
C VAL A 799 -14.16 -19.24 -25.54
N ASP A 800 -13.31 -19.82 -24.72
CA ASP A 800 -12.76 -21.15 -24.97
C ASP A 800 -13.79 -22.23 -24.61
N ASP A 801 -13.75 -23.36 -25.31
CA ASP A 801 -14.43 -24.61 -25.02
C ASP A 801 -13.44 -25.79 -25.17
N PHE A 802 -13.72 -26.88 -24.50
CA PHE A 802 -12.80 -28.04 -24.41
C PHE A 802 -13.59 -29.31 -24.41
N GLU A 803 -13.07 -30.32 -25.07
CA GLU A 803 -13.53 -31.69 -24.87
C GLU A 803 -13.19 -32.17 -23.45
N LEU A 804 -13.97 -33.08 -22.91
CA LEU A 804 -13.77 -33.54 -21.53
C LEU A 804 -12.38 -34.14 -21.31
N GLU A 805 -11.87 -34.87 -22.32
CA GLU A 805 -10.55 -35.50 -22.34
C GLU A 805 -9.42 -34.45 -22.25
N GLU A 806 -9.56 -33.28 -22.87
CA GLU A 806 -8.57 -32.18 -22.81
C GLU A 806 -8.45 -31.64 -21.39
N ILE A 807 -9.58 -31.45 -20.70
CA ILE A 807 -9.59 -31.01 -19.29
C ILE A 807 -8.95 -32.09 -18.40
N GLN A 808 -9.30 -33.34 -18.60
CA GLN A 808 -8.77 -34.48 -17.82
C GLN A 808 -7.28 -34.70 -18.07
N ALA A 809 -6.81 -34.56 -19.31
CA ALA A 809 -5.41 -34.69 -19.67
C ALA A 809 -4.55 -33.62 -19.01
N GLY A 810 -5.03 -32.38 -18.93
CA GLY A 810 -4.36 -31.29 -18.20
C GLY A 810 -4.17 -31.62 -16.72
N LEU A 811 -5.18 -32.16 -16.07
CA LEU A 811 -5.13 -32.57 -14.65
C LEU A 811 -4.20 -33.78 -14.42
N SER A 812 -4.21 -34.77 -15.31
CA SER A 812 -3.39 -36.00 -15.19
C SER A 812 -1.92 -35.74 -15.52
N ALA A 813 -1.61 -34.92 -16.52
CA ALA A 813 -0.23 -34.52 -16.85
C ALA A 813 0.47 -33.82 -15.68
N THR A 814 -0.29 -33.04 -14.90
CA THR A 814 0.20 -32.42 -13.65
C THR A 814 0.52 -33.49 -12.60
N GLY A 815 -0.32 -34.52 -12.45
CA GLY A 815 -0.14 -35.61 -11.49
C GLY A 815 1.08 -36.49 -11.80
N ASP A 816 1.30 -36.85 -13.05
CA ASP A 816 2.40 -37.72 -13.47
C ASP A 816 3.77 -37.02 -13.45
N LYS A 817 3.84 -35.74 -13.77
CA LYS A 817 5.09 -34.95 -13.64
C LYS A 817 5.51 -34.77 -12.19
N ILE A 818 4.57 -34.55 -11.29
CA ILE A 818 4.84 -34.50 -9.85
C ILE A 818 5.35 -35.84 -9.33
N ARG A 819 4.81 -36.96 -9.82
CA ARG A 819 5.29 -38.33 -9.49
C ARG A 819 6.66 -38.59 -10.09
N GLY A 820 6.93 -38.16 -11.32
CA GLY A 820 8.20 -38.32 -12.01
C GLY A 820 9.35 -37.55 -11.37
N GLN A 821 9.11 -36.32 -10.87
CA GLN A 821 10.09 -35.55 -10.13
C GLN A 821 10.42 -36.18 -8.77
N ARG A 822 9.46 -36.81 -8.09
CA ARG A 822 9.72 -37.55 -6.84
C ARG A 822 10.62 -38.79 -7.06
N LYS A 823 10.50 -39.47 -8.21
CA LYS A 823 11.37 -40.63 -8.54
C LYS A 823 12.79 -40.20 -8.93
N LYS A 824 13.02 -38.97 -9.35
CA LYS A 824 14.36 -38.44 -9.66
C LYS A 824 15.04 -37.78 -8.45
N ALA A 825 14.28 -37.46 -7.40
CA ALA A 825 14.79 -36.86 -6.15
C ALA A 825 14.92 -37.90 -5.02
N ALA A 826 14.40 -39.14 -5.18
CA ALA A 826 14.66 -40.31 -4.34
C ALA A 826 15.73 -41.19 -4.97
#